data_01d04a5c8f299f59cf9ab00817a5ea39
#
_entry.id   01d04a5c8f299f59cf9ab00817a5ea39
#
_cell.length_a   1.000
_cell.length_b   1.000
_cell.length_c   1.000
_cell.angle_alpha   90.00
_cell.angle_beta   90.00
_cell.angle_gamma   90.00
#
_symmetry.space_group_name_H-M   'P 1'
#
loop_
_entity.id
_entity.type
_entity.pdbx_description
1 polymer ?
#
loop_
_entity_poly.entity_id
_entity_poly.type
_entity_poly.pdbx_seq_one_letter_code
_entity_poly.pdbx_strand_id
1 'polypeptide(L)'
;MTVDATDIPITDLLQSCTVEIDTTTRRLAEYSYDASNYRLTPAGVAFPRSATEVSEVLAVCHQAGLAIIARGGGTSMAGNAIGGGLVLDFSRYMDQVVAIDPHTRTAVVEPGVILSELSQAVEAHTGGTLTFAPDPSSKTRATVGGSVANDACGNHSVRYGRTADHVVSLDLVLADGTRLTATRSGIEATVAGDTAAAERAEQITAQLKDLTRDYLSQFRLELGQIPRQVSGFHLSHLLPENGFDVARALVGSEGACAIVVGATVGLVDVPASALLLILGYDDVVDAARDIESILRYCPAAVEGIDEQIVETMRARRGADSVADLPTGHAWLYVDLDGEDIDSVSAQAQQLLTELRENGRVLDGREVRDPAARRKLWRVREDGAGLSSRLDNPDGTSVTSWPGWEDSAVAPENLADYLADFRLLLTEFDLIGVMYGHFGAGCMHIRITFDQRTDEGRDVMARFLRAAARLVVKHGGTLSGEHGDGRARSELLPEMYSPAIMASFARFKEIFDPGGVLNPGIIVNPPAVTDDLALAGVPALPWRTSFTLHETGNGDGTGGFADAVQRCIGVGRCRSHSGGVMCPSYRATGDEKDSTRGRSRVLQDMVRGARTVDEGWASEDVRDALDLCLSCKACSTDCPTGVDMATYKSEFFDHYYSGRIRPMAHYSLGWLPRWLKLTSRMAPVVNAALATPLKSLALGMGGLTTERALPPFASRRQLAKLLGETRAAGGDVVLFVDSFTQGFRPEVAAAARRVIDDADHTCEVRTDLCCGLTWISTGQLKQAKKRMARTAAALDDGTDRPIVVTEPSCAAALRKDLPELVNTDAARRVAARVRSFAEQVTVQASEGWTPRHRVPGEVTVQTHCHEYAVFGAETQRRALNAVGVTTVREATGCCGVAGNFGFERNHYDASMAVAEQALAPALRTFPQTTVLTDGFSCHMQVRQLTDNQSSGASVHLAQILDPHTPQGENTP
;
A
#
# COMPACT_ATOMS: atom_id res chain seq x y z
N MET A 1 32.10 -24.58 7.08
CA MET A 1 32.60 -24.18 5.74
C MET A 1 31.36 -23.81 4.96
N THR A 2 30.96 -22.57 4.94
CA THR A 2 29.92 -22.07 4.06
C THR A 2 30.52 -22.05 2.67
N VAL A 3 30.08 -22.96 1.81
CA VAL A 3 30.35 -22.89 0.38
C VAL A 3 29.66 -21.59 -0.08
N ASP A 4 30.46 -20.69 -0.66
CA ASP A 4 29.94 -19.49 -1.30
C ASP A 4 28.96 -19.98 -2.38
N ALA A 5 27.66 -19.73 -2.17
CA ALA A 5 26.59 -20.18 -3.06
C ALA A 5 26.65 -19.55 -4.48
N THR A 6 27.70 -18.77 -4.74
CA THR A 6 27.93 -18.04 -6.00
C THR A 6 28.52 -18.91 -7.11
N ASP A 7 28.93 -20.15 -6.84
CA ASP A 7 29.61 -20.99 -7.85
C ASP A 7 28.71 -22.07 -8.51
N ILE A 8 27.49 -22.30 -8.03
CA ILE A 8 26.57 -23.24 -8.67
C ILE A 8 25.60 -22.45 -9.55
N PRO A 9 25.54 -22.64 -10.85
CA PRO A 9 24.50 -22.05 -11.67
C PRO A 9 23.14 -22.59 -11.22
N ILE A 10 22.33 -21.77 -10.55
CA ILE A 10 21.00 -22.15 -10.05
C ILE A 10 20.13 -22.69 -11.17
N THR A 11 20.24 -22.12 -12.36
CA THR A 11 19.55 -22.59 -13.56
C THR A 11 19.86 -24.06 -13.88
N ASP A 12 21.10 -24.52 -13.69
CA ASP A 12 21.49 -25.90 -13.95
C ASP A 12 21.01 -26.83 -12.83
N LEU A 13 21.06 -26.36 -11.59
CA LEU A 13 20.59 -27.09 -10.43
C LEU A 13 19.07 -27.35 -10.48
N LEU A 14 18.31 -26.37 -10.91
CA LEU A 14 16.85 -26.37 -10.86
C LEU A 14 16.19 -26.80 -12.20
N GLN A 15 16.99 -27.16 -13.22
CA GLN A 15 16.47 -27.70 -14.49
C GLN A 15 15.61 -28.98 -14.33
N SER A 16 15.82 -29.72 -13.25
CA SER A 16 15.02 -30.91 -12.94
C SER A 16 13.69 -30.61 -12.25
N CYS A 17 13.47 -29.40 -11.78
CA CYS A 17 12.24 -28.98 -11.09
C CYS A 17 11.21 -28.44 -12.08
N THR A 18 9.93 -28.70 -11.81
CA THR A 18 8.81 -28.25 -12.65
C THR A 18 8.37 -26.81 -12.30
N VAL A 19 8.84 -26.25 -11.19
CA VAL A 19 8.45 -24.94 -10.66
C VAL A 19 8.95 -23.80 -11.56
N GLU A 20 8.16 -22.74 -11.69
CA GLU A 20 8.56 -21.50 -12.36
C GLU A 20 9.65 -20.77 -11.56
N ILE A 21 10.82 -20.50 -12.19
CA ILE A 21 11.97 -19.85 -11.55
C ILE A 21 12.41 -18.65 -12.39
N ASP A 22 12.69 -17.53 -11.72
CA ASP A 22 13.19 -16.30 -12.34
C ASP A 22 14.49 -15.85 -11.65
N THR A 23 15.58 -15.78 -12.43
CA THR A 23 16.91 -15.32 -11.98
C THR A 23 17.34 -14.03 -12.66
N THR A 24 16.41 -13.33 -13.32
CA THR A 24 16.71 -12.05 -13.98
C THR A 24 17.10 -10.98 -12.94
N THR A 25 18.03 -10.13 -13.32
CA THR A 25 18.56 -9.05 -12.46
C THR A 25 17.44 -8.17 -11.88
N ARG A 26 16.44 -7.85 -12.67
CA ARG A 26 15.24 -7.13 -12.24
C ARG A 26 14.50 -7.89 -11.14
N ARG A 27 14.24 -9.19 -11.32
CA ARG A 27 13.54 -10.01 -10.32
C ARG A 27 14.32 -10.10 -9.02
N LEU A 28 15.61 -10.29 -9.10
CA LEU A 28 16.48 -10.31 -7.92
C LEU A 28 16.41 -8.98 -7.15
N ALA A 29 16.39 -7.84 -7.85
CA ALA A 29 16.22 -6.53 -7.21
C ALA A 29 14.85 -6.39 -6.50
N GLU A 30 13.76 -6.82 -7.12
CA GLU A 30 12.41 -6.78 -6.54
C GLU A 30 12.31 -7.57 -5.22
N TYR A 31 13.03 -8.68 -5.13
CA TYR A 31 12.98 -9.60 -3.98
C TYR A 31 14.15 -9.44 -3.00
N SER A 32 15.07 -8.50 -3.24
CA SER A 32 16.15 -8.18 -2.32
C SER A 32 15.69 -7.50 -1.02
N TYR A 33 14.43 -7.07 -0.94
CA TYR A 33 13.87 -6.29 0.17
C TYR A 33 12.53 -6.87 0.63
N ASP A 34 12.22 -6.68 1.91
CA ASP A 34 10.86 -6.73 2.46
C ASP A 34 10.43 -5.36 3.00
N ALA A 35 9.71 -5.28 4.12
CA ALA A 35 9.36 -4.01 4.77
C ALA A 35 10.34 -3.59 5.89
N SER A 36 11.43 -4.33 6.05
CA SER A 36 12.49 -4.04 7.05
C SER A 36 13.52 -3.04 6.52
N ASN A 37 14.52 -2.77 7.35
CA ASN A 37 15.67 -1.94 7.02
C ASN A 37 16.78 -2.69 6.24
N TYR A 38 16.57 -3.96 5.91
CA TYR A 38 17.61 -4.84 5.36
C TYR A 38 17.48 -5.08 3.86
N ARG A 39 18.60 -5.44 3.23
CA ARG A 39 18.66 -5.81 1.81
C ARG A 39 19.61 -6.99 1.59
N LEU A 40 19.09 -8.09 1.06
CA LEU A 40 19.89 -9.24 0.61
C LEU A 40 19.42 -9.67 -0.78
N THR A 41 20.37 -9.73 -1.71
CA THR A 41 20.07 -10.19 -3.07
C THR A 41 19.90 -11.71 -3.08
N PRO A 42 18.72 -12.24 -3.46
CA PRO A 42 18.51 -13.68 -3.56
C PRO A 42 19.30 -14.25 -4.76
N ALA A 43 19.55 -15.54 -4.70
CA ALA A 43 20.15 -16.30 -5.80
C ALA A 43 19.15 -16.57 -6.94
N GLY A 44 17.86 -16.66 -6.59
CA GLY A 44 16.72 -16.81 -7.52
C GLY A 44 15.40 -16.68 -6.80
N VAL A 45 14.31 -16.62 -7.56
CA VAL A 45 12.94 -16.58 -7.05
C VAL A 45 12.14 -17.68 -7.74
N ALA A 46 11.46 -18.52 -6.97
CA ALA A 46 10.57 -19.56 -7.47
C ALA A 46 9.12 -19.32 -7.06
N PHE A 47 8.18 -19.70 -7.91
CA PHE A 47 6.76 -19.47 -7.76
C PHE A 47 6.01 -20.82 -7.77
N PRO A 48 5.95 -21.52 -6.62
CA PRO A 48 5.31 -22.82 -6.56
C PRO A 48 3.79 -22.75 -6.75
N ARG A 49 3.23 -23.78 -7.36
CA ARG A 49 1.80 -23.96 -7.62
C ARG A 49 1.18 -25.07 -6.76
N SER A 50 2.01 -25.86 -6.10
CA SER A 50 1.56 -26.99 -5.28
C SER A 50 2.60 -27.39 -4.23
N ALA A 51 2.15 -28.07 -3.19
CA ALA A 51 3.02 -28.66 -2.18
C ALA A 51 4.02 -29.69 -2.77
N THR A 52 3.68 -30.31 -3.91
CA THR A 52 4.58 -31.24 -4.62
C THR A 52 5.76 -30.49 -5.23
N GLU A 53 5.52 -29.37 -5.92
CA GLU A 53 6.59 -28.54 -6.47
C GLU A 53 7.50 -28.00 -5.36
N VAL A 54 6.92 -27.62 -4.19
CA VAL A 54 7.70 -27.21 -3.03
C VAL A 54 8.60 -28.34 -2.55
N SER A 55 8.06 -29.56 -2.40
CA SER A 55 8.82 -30.75 -1.98
C SER A 55 10.00 -31.07 -2.93
N GLU A 56 9.79 -31.02 -4.24
CA GLU A 56 10.82 -31.23 -5.26
C GLU A 56 11.96 -30.19 -5.15
N VAL A 57 11.60 -28.91 -5.07
CA VAL A 57 12.58 -27.81 -4.95
C VAL A 57 13.38 -27.91 -3.66
N LEU A 58 12.72 -28.18 -2.52
CA LEU A 58 13.40 -28.31 -1.25
C LEU A 58 14.41 -29.46 -1.27
N ALA A 59 14.02 -30.63 -1.78
CA ALA A 59 14.90 -31.78 -1.87
C ALA A 59 16.18 -31.48 -2.69
N VAL A 60 16.04 -30.79 -3.82
CA VAL A 60 17.18 -30.40 -4.67
C VAL A 60 18.06 -29.37 -3.96
N CYS A 61 17.47 -28.33 -3.37
CA CYS A 61 18.21 -27.30 -2.65
C CYS A 61 18.94 -27.87 -1.42
N HIS A 62 18.31 -28.78 -0.68
CA HIS A 62 18.91 -29.45 0.46
C HIS A 62 20.15 -30.25 0.06
N GLN A 63 20.08 -31.04 -1.03
CA GLN A 63 21.21 -31.79 -1.54
C GLN A 63 22.38 -30.89 -1.98
N ALA A 64 22.07 -29.71 -2.49
CA ALA A 64 23.06 -28.72 -2.92
C ALA A 64 23.56 -27.82 -1.78
N GLY A 65 22.97 -27.87 -0.59
CA GLY A 65 23.28 -26.93 0.50
C GLY A 65 22.85 -25.49 0.21
N LEU A 66 21.89 -25.28 -0.71
CA LEU A 66 21.38 -23.97 -1.07
C LEU A 66 20.33 -23.53 -0.05
N ALA A 67 20.53 -22.34 0.53
CA ALA A 67 19.57 -21.74 1.46
C ALA A 67 18.21 -21.48 0.80
N ILE A 68 17.13 -21.61 1.56
CA ILE A 68 15.75 -21.40 1.13
C ILE A 68 15.05 -20.43 2.05
N ILE A 69 14.36 -19.45 1.45
CA ILE A 69 13.58 -18.44 2.15
C ILE A 69 12.12 -18.49 1.70
N ALA A 70 11.20 -18.80 2.60
CA ALA A 70 9.78 -18.71 2.32
C ALA A 70 9.32 -17.24 2.36
N ARG A 71 8.47 -16.84 1.39
CA ARG A 71 7.94 -15.49 1.30
C ARG A 71 6.46 -15.49 0.95
N GLY A 72 5.68 -14.79 1.75
CA GLY A 72 4.29 -14.45 1.44
C GLY A 72 4.19 -13.04 0.85
N GLY A 73 3.47 -12.13 1.51
CA GLY A 73 3.30 -10.75 1.06
C GLY A 73 4.56 -9.87 1.07
N GLY A 74 5.66 -10.33 1.65
CA GLY A 74 6.87 -9.54 1.84
C GLY A 74 6.63 -8.31 2.71
N THR A 75 5.80 -8.44 3.73
CA THR A 75 5.37 -7.38 4.66
C THR A 75 6.13 -7.42 5.98
N SER A 76 7.05 -8.35 6.17
CA SER A 76 7.88 -8.45 7.37
C SER A 76 8.70 -7.18 7.59
N MET A 77 8.70 -6.68 8.82
CA MET A 77 9.50 -5.54 9.26
C MET A 77 10.78 -5.98 10.00
N ALA A 78 10.99 -7.29 10.14
CA ALA A 78 12.13 -7.87 10.83
C ALA A 78 13.24 -8.41 9.91
N GLY A 79 13.00 -8.49 8.58
CA GLY A 79 13.99 -8.98 7.61
C GLY A 79 14.06 -10.50 7.51
N ASN A 80 13.00 -11.23 7.89
CA ASN A 80 12.94 -12.69 7.82
C ASN A 80 12.39 -13.22 6.47
N ALA A 81 11.87 -12.35 5.60
CA ALA A 81 11.35 -12.70 4.28
C ALA A 81 12.34 -12.42 3.13
N ILE A 82 13.62 -12.24 3.44
CA ILE A 82 14.73 -12.00 2.49
C ILE A 82 15.97 -12.81 2.87
N GLY A 83 16.79 -13.15 1.87
CA GLY A 83 18.03 -13.88 2.10
C GLY A 83 18.80 -14.14 0.80
N GLY A 84 20.05 -14.62 0.90
CA GLY A 84 20.93 -14.86 -0.24
C GLY A 84 20.66 -16.15 -1.03
N GLY A 85 19.72 -16.98 -0.56
CA GLY A 85 19.34 -18.25 -1.19
C GLY A 85 18.22 -18.14 -2.21
N LEU A 86 17.50 -19.24 -2.44
CA LEU A 86 16.29 -19.29 -3.28
C LEU A 86 15.10 -18.79 -2.47
N VAL A 87 14.41 -17.78 -2.97
CA VAL A 87 13.15 -17.29 -2.40
C VAL A 87 11.98 -18.04 -3.02
N LEU A 88 11.11 -18.65 -2.19
CA LEU A 88 9.84 -19.25 -2.60
C LEU A 88 8.70 -18.26 -2.34
N ASP A 89 8.11 -17.71 -3.39
CA ASP A 89 6.95 -16.80 -3.27
C ASP A 89 5.63 -17.56 -3.39
N PHE A 90 4.91 -17.67 -2.29
CA PHE A 90 3.62 -18.34 -2.19
C PHE A 90 2.44 -17.44 -2.58
N SER A 91 2.63 -16.13 -2.64
CA SER A 91 1.53 -15.17 -2.81
C SER A 91 0.98 -15.10 -4.23
N ARG A 92 1.61 -15.78 -5.20
CA ARG A 92 1.25 -15.67 -6.62
C ARG A 92 0.30 -16.76 -7.10
N TYR A 93 0.43 -17.97 -6.59
CA TYR A 93 -0.30 -19.14 -7.11
C TYR A 93 -0.90 -20.05 -6.03
N MET A 94 -0.35 -20.07 -4.82
CA MET A 94 -0.87 -20.88 -3.71
C MET A 94 -1.72 -19.98 -2.78
N ASP A 95 -2.81 -19.44 -3.30
CA ASP A 95 -3.64 -18.40 -2.69
C ASP A 95 -5.13 -18.80 -2.56
N GLN A 96 -5.43 -20.11 -2.53
CA GLN A 96 -6.81 -20.60 -2.50
C GLN A 96 -7.32 -20.82 -1.08
N VAL A 97 -8.57 -20.37 -0.81
CA VAL A 97 -9.38 -20.84 0.31
C VAL A 97 -10.01 -22.17 -0.10
N VAL A 98 -9.45 -23.26 0.40
CA VAL A 98 -9.77 -24.62 -0.05
C VAL A 98 -11.13 -25.09 0.46
N ALA A 99 -11.43 -24.82 1.75
CA ALA A 99 -12.71 -25.18 2.38
C ALA A 99 -13.04 -24.25 3.54
N ILE A 100 -14.33 -24.04 3.79
CA ILE A 100 -14.86 -23.34 4.96
C ILE A 100 -15.93 -24.25 5.57
N ASP A 101 -15.79 -24.59 6.85
CA ASP A 101 -16.79 -25.36 7.60
C ASP A 101 -17.34 -24.53 8.76
N PRO A 102 -18.58 -24.01 8.65
CA PRO A 102 -19.22 -23.27 9.73
C PRO A 102 -19.54 -24.10 10.99
N HIS A 103 -19.68 -25.44 10.86
CA HIS A 103 -20.01 -26.30 11.99
C HIS A 103 -18.80 -26.53 12.89
N THR A 104 -17.64 -26.82 12.30
CA THR A 104 -16.37 -26.94 13.03
C THR A 104 -15.72 -25.59 13.29
N ARG A 105 -16.25 -24.52 12.67
CA ARG A 105 -15.71 -23.14 12.73
C ARG A 105 -14.24 -23.12 12.27
N THR A 106 -13.98 -23.73 11.11
CA THR A 106 -12.63 -23.81 10.56
C THR A 106 -12.60 -23.43 9.08
N ALA A 107 -11.44 -22.98 8.62
CA ALA A 107 -11.13 -22.84 7.20
C ALA A 107 -9.80 -23.54 6.88
N VAL A 108 -9.75 -24.21 5.74
CA VAL A 108 -8.53 -24.80 5.16
C VAL A 108 -8.04 -23.90 4.05
N VAL A 109 -6.79 -23.47 4.14
CA VAL A 109 -6.24 -22.43 3.28
C VAL A 109 -4.83 -22.75 2.81
N GLU A 110 -4.47 -22.27 1.64
CA GLU A 110 -3.09 -22.22 1.15
C GLU A 110 -2.31 -21.05 1.76
N PRO A 111 -0.98 -21.10 1.83
CA PRO A 111 -0.17 -20.10 2.56
C PRO A 111 -0.18 -18.71 1.94
N GLY A 112 -0.48 -18.58 0.65
CA GLY A 112 -0.53 -17.31 -0.08
C GLY A 112 -1.83 -16.53 0.07
N VAL A 113 -2.87 -17.11 0.68
CA VAL A 113 -4.16 -16.43 0.91
C VAL A 113 -3.96 -15.16 1.72
N ILE A 114 -4.48 -14.02 1.22
CA ILE A 114 -4.43 -12.73 1.92
C ILE A 114 -5.44 -12.74 3.06
N LEU A 115 -5.06 -12.27 4.24
CA LEU A 115 -5.90 -12.30 5.46
C LEU A 115 -7.29 -11.67 5.26
N SER A 116 -7.35 -10.50 4.61
CA SER A 116 -8.63 -9.83 4.35
C SER A 116 -9.49 -10.57 3.32
N GLU A 117 -8.90 -11.33 2.41
CA GLU A 117 -9.63 -12.17 1.44
C GLU A 117 -10.19 -13.41 2.11
N LEU A 118 -9.43 -14.02 3.04
CA LEU A 118 -9.96 -15.08 3.89
C LEU A 118 -11.16 -14.61 4.70
N SER A 119 -11.05 -13.46 5.41
CA SER A 119 -12.17 -12.90 6.17
C SER A 119 -13.39 -12.65 5.29
N GLN A 120 -13.23 -12.04 4.11
CA GLN A 120 -14.31 -11.80 3.17
C GLN A 120 -14.95 -13.09 2.64
N ALA A 121 -14.15 -14.11 2.33
CA ALA A 121 -14.64 -15.41 1.87
C ALA A 121 -15.45 -16.11 2.97
N VAL A 122 -14.96 -16.08 4.22
CA VAL A 122 -15.65 -16.65 5.38
C VAL A 122 -16.96 -15.91 5.65
N GLU A 123 -16.95 -14.58 5.70
CA GLU A 123 -18.15 -13.75 5.91
C GLU A 123 -19.19 -13.99 4.81
N ALA A 124 -18.76 -14.04 3.55
CA ALA A 124 -19.67 -14.34 2.42
C ALA A 124 -20.27 -15.74 2.53
N HIS A 125 -19.48 -16.75 2.92
CA HIS A 125 -19.93 -18.15 3.05
C HIS A 125 -20.87 -18.36 4.23
N THR A 126 -20.65 -17.64 5.36
CA THR A 126 -21.39 -17.79 6.61
C THR A 126 -22.51 -16.75 6.81
N GLY A 127 -22.77 -15.91 5.81
CA GLY A 127 -23.77 -14.84 5.91
C GLY A 127 -23.38 -13.75 6.92
N GLY A 128 -22.08 -13.52 7.14
CA GLY A 128 -21.55 -12.49 8.02
C GLY A 128 -21.48 -12.88 9.50
N THR A 129 -21.62 -14.17 9.83
CA THR A 129 -21.62 -14.62 11.24
C THR A 129 -20.24 -14.98 11.77
N LEU A 130 -19.31 -15.41 10.89
CA LEU A 130 -17.95 -15.79 11.24
C LEU A 130 -16.93 -14.99 10.46
N THR A 131 -15.73 -14.82 11.05
CA THR A 131 -14.55 -14.21 10.41
C THR A 131 -13.25 -14.84 10.91
N PHE A 132 -12.12 -14.50 10.26
CA PHE A 132 -10.78 -14.84 10.76
C PHE A 132 -10.23 -13.66 11.57
N ALA A 133 -9.86 -13.93 12.83
CA ALA A 133 -9.58 -12.89 13.81
C ALA A 133 -8.27 -12.10 13.64
N PRO A 134 -7.10 -12.71 13.31
CA PRO A 134 -5.84 -11.97 13.19
C PRO A 134 -5.92 -10.84 12.18
N ASP A 135 -5.70 -9.60 12.65
CA ASP A 135 -5.90 -8.41 11.85
C ASP A 135 -4.73 -7.40 11.90
N PRO A 136 -3.49 -7.82 11.61
CA PRO A 136 -2.37 -6.90 11.55
C PRO A 136 -2.67 -5.75 10.59
N SER A 137 -2.03 -4.59 10.78
CA SER A 137 -2.21 -3.41 9.91
C SER A 137 -1.91 -3.71 8.43
N SER A 138 -1.24 -4.81 8.17
CA SER A 138 -0.93 -5.36 6.84
C SER A 138 -1.97 -6.34 6.30
N LYS A 139 -3.09 -6.63 6.96
CA LYS A 139 -4.06 -7.68 6.61
C LYS A 139 -4.55 -7.68 5.17
N THR A 140 -4.57 -6.52 4.49
CA THR A 140 -4.99 -6.40 3.08
C THR A 140 -3.92 -6.88 2.08
N ARG A 141 -2.74 -7.35 2.56
CA ARG A 141 -1.59 -7.76 1.76
C ARG A 141 -0.68 -8.79 2.43
N ALA A 142 -0.83 -9.01 3.73
CA ALA A 142 -0.19 -10.10 4.46
C ALA A 142 -0.92 -11.41 4.16
N THR A 143 -0.16 -12.51 4.10
CA THR A 143 -0.69 -13.84 3.78
C THR A 143 -0.82 -14.68 5.04
N VAL A 144 -1.68 -15.71 5.00
CA VAL A 144 -1.85 -16.65 6.12
C VAL A 144 -0.53 -17.33 6.47
N GLY A 145 0.22 -17.83 5.49
CA GLY A 145 1.53 -18.48 5.74
C GLY A 145 2.55 -17.51 6.35
N GLY A 146 2.55 -16.23 5.93
CA GLY A 146 3.38 -15.19 6.56
C GLY A 146 2.96 -14.91 7.99
N SER A 147 1.65 -14.87 8.28
CA SER A 147 1.13 -14.66 9.65
C SER A 147 1.42 -15.85 10.56
N VAL A 148 1.36 -17.08 10.05
CA VAL A 148 1.79 -18.29 10.77
C VAL A 148 3.29 -18.23 11.06
N ALA A 149 4.10 -17.86 10.07
CA ALA A 149 5.56 -17.79 10.25
C ALA A 149 5.99 -16.79 11.33
N ASN A 150 5.28 -15.66 11.48
CA ASN A 150 5.62 -14.59 12.43
C ASN A 150 4.78 -14.62 13.73
N ASP A 151 3.79 -15.48 13.85
CA ASP A 151 2.75 -15.41 14.89
C ASP A 151 2.11 -14.01 14.98
N ALA A 152 1.79 -13.46 13.81
CA ALA A 152 1.22 -12.12 13.71
C ALA A 152 -0.15 -12.04 14.39
N CYS A 153 -0.54 -10.85 14.86
CA CYS A 153 -1.85 -10.66 15.48
C CYS A 153 -2.54 -9.36 15.03
N GLY A 154 -2.28 -8.21 15.64
CA GLY A 154 -2.91 -6.94 15.27
C GLY A 154 -3.72 -6.29 16.39
N ASN A 155 -4.62 -5.37 16.00
CA ASN A 155 -5.34 -4.48 16.91
C ASN A 155 -6.24 -5.24 17.89
N HIS A 156 -6.92 -6.29 17.41
CA HIS A 156 -7.88 -7.05 18.20
C HIS A 156 -7.28 -8.24 18.97
N SER A 157 -5.94 -8.31 19.06
CA SER A 157 -5.26 -9.40 19.77
C SER A 157 -5.52 -9.44 21.26
N VAL A 158 -5.87 -8.31 21.88
CA VAL A 158 -6.28 -8.26 23.30
C VAL A 158 -7.54 -9.08 23.54
N ARG A 159 -8.41 -9.21 22.54
CA ARG A 159 -9.65 -9.99 22.57
C ARG A 159 -9.48 -11.41 22.04
N TYR A 160 -8.83 -11.56 20.92
CA TYR A 160 -8.82 -12.81 20.14
C TYR A 160 -7.49 -13.56 20.18
N GLY A 161 -6.43 -12.98 20.75
CA GLY A 161 -5.11 -13.61 20.79
C GLY A 161 -4.30 -13.41 19.47
N ARG A 162 -3.36 -14.31 19.25
CA ARG A 162 -2.41 -14.31 18.14
C ARG A 162 -2.76 -15.37 17.10
N THR A 163 -2.05 -15.43 15.99
CA THR A 163 -2.25 -16.46 14.95
C THR A 163 -2.14 -17.87 15.52
N ALA A 164 -1.20 -18.13 16.45
CA ALA A 164 -1.05 -19.42 17.12
C ALA A 164 -2.34 -19.90 17.81
N ASP A 165 -3.15 -18.99 18.34
CA ASP A 165 -4.39 -19.34 19.03
C ASP A 165 -5.48 -19.84 18.07
N HIS A 166 -5.36 -19.51 16.78
CA HIS A 166 -6.28 -19.88 15.72
C HIS A 166 -5.79 -21.05 14.85
N VAL A 167 -4.52 -21.47 14.96
CA VAL A 167 -4.00 -22.61 14.18
C VAL A 167 -4.52 -23.93 14.77
N VAL A 168 -5.12 -24.76 13.90
CA VAL A 168 -5.60 -26.12 14.23
C VAL A 168 -4.60 -27.17 13.75
N SER A 169 -4.12 -27.01 12.51
CA SER A 169 -3.07 -27.87 11.93
C SER A 169 -2.29 -27.12 10.85
N LEU A 170 -1.08 -27.58 10.58
CA LEU A 170 -0.20 -27.07 9.53
C LEU A 170 0.28 -28.20 8.64
N ASP A 171 0.13 -28.04 7.32
CA ASP A 171 0.78 -28.90 6.33
C ASP A 171 2.15 -28.33 6.02
N LEU A 172 3.17 -29.14 6.16
CA LEU A 172 4.58 -28.78 6.17
C LEU A 172 5.37 -29.55 5.12
N VAL A 173 6.41 -28.91 4.60
CA VAL A 173 7.49 -29.58 3.86
C VAL A 173 8.80 -29.32 4.59
N LEU A 174 9.52 -30.37 4.95
CA LEU A 174 10.85 -30.28 5.55
C LEU A 174 11.91 -29.99 4.49
N ALA A 175 13.12 -29.64 4.92
CA ALA A 175 14.23 -29.31 4.04
C ALA A 175 14.55 -30.42 3.01
N ASP A 176 14.40 -31.68 3.39
CA ASP A 176 14.66 -32.86 2.54
C ASP A 176 13.48 -33.20 1.58
N GLY A 177 12.43 -32.39 1.59
CA GLY A 177 11.23 -32.60 0.78
C GLY A 177 10.15 -33.47 1.43
N THR A 178 10.36 -33.99 2.66
CA THR A 178 9.37 -34.80 3.36
C THR A 178 8.12 -34.00 3.71
N ARG A 179 6.92 -34.52 3.43
CA ARG A 179 5.64 -33.89 3.70
C ARG A 179 5.01 -34.40 4.98
N LEU A 180 4.77 -33.50 5.92
CA LEU A 180 4.20 -33.79 7.23
C LEU A 180 3.06 -32.86 7.58
N THR A 181 2.16 -33.30 8.45
CA THR A 181 1.09 -32.48 9.04
C THR A 181 1.33 -32.38 10.56
N ALA A 182 1.54 -31.15 11.05
CA ALA A 182 1.59 -30.87 12.46
C ALA A 182 0.19 -30.58 13.00
N THR A 183 -0.15 -31.21 14.14
CA THR A 183 -1.44 -31.04 14.79
C THR A 183 -1.26 -30.68 16.27
N ARG A 184 -2.37 -30.49 16.98
CA ARG A 184 -2.37 -30.26 18.44
C ARG A 184 -1.88 -31.48 19.26
N SER A 185 -1.72 -32.65 18.66
CA SER A 185 -1.34 -33.87 19.35
C SER A 185 -0.02 -34.49 18.88
N GLY A 186 0.63 -33.88 17.88
CA GLY A 186 1.89 -34.37 17.34
C GLY A 186 2.08 -34.08 15.86
N ILE A 187 2.91 -34.90 15.21
CA ILE A 187 3.22 -34.82 13.80
C ILE A 187 2.88 -36.17 13.14
N GLU A 188 2.34 -36.14 11.92
CA GLU A 188 2.01 -37.31 11.14
C GLU A 188 2.38 -37.10 9.66
N ALA A 189 2.45 -38.19 8.90
CA ALA A 189 2.64 -38.12 7.46
C ALA A 189 1.41 -37.54 6.78
N THR A 190 1.58 -36.51 5.94
CA THR A 190 0.47 -35.88 5.20
C THR A 190 -0.18 -36.85 4.20
N VAL A 191 0.63 -37.74 3.60
CA VAL A 191 0.14 -38.71 2.59
C VAL A 191 -0.05 -40.07 3.26
N ALA A 192 -1.27 -40.58 3.23
CA ALA A 192 -1.57 -41.89 3.79
C ALA A 192 -0.77 -42.97 3.07
N GLY A 193 -0.06 -43.83 3.86
CA GLY A 193 0.75 -44.93 3.32
C GLY A 193 2.20 -44.56 3.00
N ASP A 194 2.59 -43.29 3.19
CA ASP A 194 4.01 -42.89 3.13
C ASP A 194 4.74 -43.34 4.42
N THR A 195 5.35 -44.51 4.36
CA THR A 195 6.04 -45.10 5.51
C THR A 195 7.30 -44.34 5.90
N ALA A 196 8.00 -43.73 4.94
CA ALA A 196 9.21 -42.95 5.25
C ALA A 196 8.85 -41.65 5.98
N ALA A 197 7.81 -40.94 5.53
CA ALA A 197 7.30 -39.79 6.22
C ALA A 197 6.74 -40.13 7.61
N ALA A 198 6.06 -41.25 7.76
CA ALA A 198 5.56 -41.70 9.07
C ALA A 198 6.71 -42.00 10.06
N GLU A 199 7.76 -42.72 9.62
CA GLU A 199 8.96 -42.95 10.44
C GLU A 199 9.65 -41.65 10.82
N ARG A 200 9.74 -40.68 9.90
CA ARG A 200 10.31 -39.34 10.17
C ARG A 200 9.47 -38.56 11.19
N ALA A 201 8.15 -38.63 11.09
CA ALA A 201 7.22 -37.99 12.05
C ALA A 201 7.38 -38.58 13.46
N GLU A 202 7.52 -39.92 13.58
CA GLU A 202 7.79 -40.57 14.87
C GLU A 202 9.14 -40.17 15.48
N GLN A 203 10.18 -40.10 14.66
CA GLN A 203 11.51 -39.63 15.08
C GLN A 203 11.46 -38.19 15.61
N ILE A 204 10.84 -37.25 14.88
CA ILE A 204 10.68 -35.84 15.29
C ILE A 204 9.88 -35.79 16.60
N THR A 205 8.77 -36.52 16.70
CA THR A 205 7.94 -36.54 17.91
C THR A 205 8.74 -37.04 19.12
N ALA A 206 9.57 -38.06 18.97
CA ALA A 206 10.41 -38.55 20.05
C ALA A 206 11.48 -37.52 20.47
N GLN A 207 12.15 -36.89 19.51
CA GLN A 207 13.14 -35.85 19.76
C GLN A 207 12.53 -34.59 20.43
N LEU A 208 11.30 -34.18 20.06
CA LEU A 208 10.60 -33.09 20.71
C LEU A 208 10.22 -33.40 22.16
N LYS A 209 9.82 -34.66 22.46
CA LYS A 209 9.55 -35.11 23.83
C LYS A 209 10.83 -35.10 24.64
N ASP A 210 11.95 -35.54 24.08
CA ASP A 210 13.25 -35.50 24.74
C ASP A 210 13.71 -34.06 25.01
N LEU A 211 13.56 -33.15 24.03
CA LEU A 211 13.83 -31.72 24.17
C LEU A 211 13.00 -31.12 25.31
N THR A 212 11.69 -31.38 25.33
CA THR A 212 10.79 -30.87 26.38
C THR A 212 11.17 -31.40 27.76
N ARG A 213 11.52 -32.67 27.87
CA ARG A 213 11.98 -33.28 29.14
C ARG A 213 13.28 -32.62 29.64
N ASP A 214 14.23 -32.43 28.75
CA ASP A 214 15.59 -31.97 29.09
C ASP A 214 15.59 -30.48 29.52
N TYR A 215 14.65 -29.67 29.00
CA TYR A 215 14.54 -28.23 29.29
C TYR A 215 13.22 -27.84 29.98
N LEU A 216 12.55 -28.78 30.63
CA LEU A 216 11.19 -28.59 31.21
C LEU A 216 11.08 -27.37 32.15
N SER A 217 12.05 -27.21 33.03
CA SER A 217 12.05 -26.11 34.00
C SER A 217 12.26 -24.76 33.35
N GLN A 218 13.17 -24.69 32.36
CA GLN A 218 13.47 -23.46 31.60
C GLN A 218 12.26 -23.01 30.79
N PHE A 219 11.58 -23.91 30.09
CA PHE A 219 10.39 -23.61 29.33
C PHE A 219 9.29 -23.01 30.20
N ARG A 220 9.08 -23.53 31.42
CA ARG A 220 8.10 -23.00 32.35
C ARG A 220 8.45 -21.64 32.95
N LEU A 221 9.75 -21.36 33.11
CA LEU A 221 10.22 -20.16 33.82
C LEU A 221 10.50 -18.99 32.87
N GLU A 222 10.85 -19.24 31.60
CA GLU A 222 11.32 -18.21 30.69
C GLU A 222 10.43 -18.01 29.48
N LEU A 223 9.55 -19.00 29.12
CA LEU A 223 8.71 -18.90 27.93
C LEU A 223 7.24 -18.70 28.27
N GLY A 224 6.53 -17.90 27.45
CA GLY A 224 5.10 -17.65 27.64
C GLY A 224 4.75 -16.86 28.87
N GLN A 225 5.62 -15.96 29.33
CA GLN A 225 5.44 -15.18 30.56
C GLN A 225 4.44 -14.03 30.40
N ILE A 226 4.30 -13.52 29.19
CA ILE A 226 3.31 -12.49 28.84
C ILE A 226 2.55 -12.90 27.58
N PRO A 227 1.31 -12.43 27.37
CA PRO A 227 0.47 -12.83 26.24
C PRO A 227 1.11 -12.56 24.87
N ARG A 228 1.87 -11.49 24.74
CA ARG A 228 2.54 -11.09 23.49
C ARG A 228 4.03 -11.41 23.47
N GLN A 229 4.45 -12.53 23.98
CA GLN A 229 5.84 -13.01 23.87
C GLN A 229 5.98 -13.84 22.58
N VAL A 230 6.53 -13.24 21.53
CA VAL A 230 6.72 -13.86 20.21
C VAL A 230 8.20 -14.15 19.92
N SER A 231 9.14 -13.52 20.63
CA SER A 231 10.58 -13.74 20.44
C SER A 231 11.01 -15.20 20.68
N GLY A 232 11.84 -15.72 19.79
CA GLY A 232 12.32 -17.11 19.81
C GLY A 232 11.28 -18.12 19.31
N PHE A 233 11.54 -19.43 19.56
CA PHE A 233 10.57 -20.48 19.24
C PHE A 233 9.57 -20.68 20.38
N HIS A 234 8.32 -20.96 20.06
CA HIS A 234 7.22 -21.07 21.05
C HIS A 234 7.18 -22.44 21.74
N LEU A 235 8.32 -22.87 22.32
CA LEU A 235 8.48 -24.21 22.90
C LEU A 235 7.63 -24.43 24.16
N SER A 236 7.06 -23.39 24.77
CA SER A 236 6.08 -23.53 25.85
C SER A 236 4.85 -24.36 25.44
N HIS A 237 4.48 -24.36 24.15
CA HIS A 237 3.38 -25.18 23.66
C HIS A 237 3.67 -26.69 23.66
N LEU A 238 4.94 -27.09 23.77
CA LEU A 238 5.34 -28.49 23.93
C LEU A 238 5.23 -29.00 25.37
N LEU A 239 4.94 -28.11 26.34
CA LEU A 239 4.77 -28.51 27.74
C LEU A 239 3.57 -29.46 27.88
N PRO A 240 3.66 -30.49 28.76
CA PRO A 240 2.55 -31.45 28.99
C PRO A 240 1.24 -30.74 29.35
N GLU A 241 1.29 -29.71 30.18
CA GLU A 241 0.15 -28.92 30.61
C GLU A 241 -0.50 -28.12 29.47
N ASN A 242 0.23 -27.85 28.39
CA ASN A 242 -0.26 -27.20 27.18
C ASN A 242 -0.63 -28.19 26.06
N GLY A 243 -0.68 -29.49 26.35
CA GLY A 243 -1.15 -30.56 25.47
C GLY A 243 -0.14 -31.07 24.45
N PHE A 244 1.13 -30.65 24.50
CA PHE A 244 2.16 -31.00 23.53
C PHE A 244 1.75 -30.59 22.10
N ASP A 245 1.33 -29.34 21.95
CA ASP A 245 0.81 -28.79 20.71
C ASP A 245 1.94 -28.42 19.74
N VAL A 246 2.25 -29.32 18.81
CA VAL A 246 3.37 -29.16 17.86
C VAL A 246 3.01 -28.11 16.78
N ALA A 247 1.74 -28.03 16.36
CA ALA A 247 1.32 -27.03 15.38
C ALA A 247 1.57 -25.62 15.93
N ARG A 248 1.17 -25.33 17.17
CA ARG A 248 1.42 -24.05 17.81
C ARG A 248 2.91 -23.79 18.09
N ALA A 249 3.68 -24.80 18.40
CA ALA A 249 5.13 -24.65 18.64
C ALA A 249 5.89 -24.23 17.36
N LEU A 250 5.36 -24.54 16.17
CA LEU A 250 5.92 -24.17 14.87
C LEU A 250 5.43 -22.81 14.37
N VAL A 251 4.34 -22.26 14.91
CA VAL A 251 3.93 -20.88 14.65
C VAL A 251 4.98 -19.93 15.22
N GLY A 252 5.37 -18.90 14.47
CA GLY A 252 6.44 -17.99 14.86
C GLY A 252 7.85 -18.52 14.56
N SER A 253 7.99 -19.65 13.85
CA SER A 253 9.31 -20.21 13.50
C SER A 253 10.00 -19.49 12.31
N GLU A 254 9.39 -18.49 11.74
CA GLU A 254 9.94 -17.60 10.71
C GLU A 254 10.51 -18.34 9.47
N GLY A 255 9.91 -19.50 9.13
CA GLY A 255 10.39 -20.36 8.05
C GLY A 255 11.73 -21.04 8.33
N ALA A 256 12.22 -21.02 9.57
CA ALA A 256 13.50 -21.62 9.93
C ALA A 256 13.44 -23.12 10.23
N CYS A 257 12.27 -23.71 10.45
CA CYS A 257 12.09 -25.13 10.80
C CYS A 257 11.47 -25.95 9.67
N ALA A 258 10.45 -25.41 9.03
CA ALA A 258 9.73 -26.09 7.94
C ALA A 258 9.07 -25.02 7.03
N ILE A 259 8.68 -25.43 5.84
CA ILE A 259 7.91 -24.58 4.93
C ILE A 259 6.43 -24.95 5.05
N VAL A 260 5.60 -23.98 5.42
CA VAL A 260 4.14 -24.14 5.51
C VAL A 260 3.56 -24.11 4.09
N VAL A 261 2.84 -25.14 3.71
CA VAL A 261 2.18 -25.28 2.39
C VAL A 261 0.66 -25.34 2.47
N GLY A 262 0.11 -25.41 3.70
CA GLY A 262 -1.31 -25.36 4.00
C GLY A 262 -1.55 -25.14 5.48
N ALA A 263 -2.71 -24.60 5.83
CA ALA A 263 -3.11 -24.42 7.23
C ALA A 263 -4.61 -24.67 7.40
N THR A 264 -5.00 -25.30 8.52
CA THR A 264 -6.37 -25.27 9.03
C THR A 264 -6.43 -24.28 10.17
N VAL A 265 -7.29 -23.24 10.01
CA VAL A 265 -7.43 -22.15 10.97
C VAL A 265 -8.83 -22.07 11.56
N GLY A 266 -8.92 -21.68 12.84
CA GLY A 266 -10.16 -21.49 13.57
C GLY A 266 -10.77 -20.10 13.28
N LEU A 267 -12.11 -20.05 13.26
CA LEU A 267 -12.91 -18.85 12.99
C LEU A 267 -13.62 -18.38 14.27
N VAL A 268 -13.89 -17.08 14.35
CA VAL A 268 -14.56 -16.43 15.48
C VAL A 268 -15.85 -15.76 15.04
N ASP A 269 -16.75 -15.49 16.02
CA ASP A 269 -17.98 -14.76 15.77
C ASP A 269 -17.70 -13.29 15.41
N VAL A 270 -18.47 -12.77 14.45
CA VAL A 270 -18.50 -11.34 14.17
C VAL A 270 -19.42 -10.65 15.19
N PRO A 271 -18.97 -9.63 15.93
CA PRO A 271 -19.81 -8.96 16.92
C PRO A 271 -20.97 -8.22 16.24
N ALA A 272 -22.16 -8.29 16.87
CA ALA A 272 -23.38 -7.69 16.32
C ALA A 272 -23.35 -6.15 16.35
N SER A 273 -22.68 -5.58 17.35
CA SER A 273 -22.58 -4.13 17.54
C SER A 273 -21.19 -3.75 18.02
N ALA A 274 -20.69 -2.61 17.57
CA ALA A 274 -19.41 -2.07 18.02
C ALA A 274 -19.40 -0.54 17.93
N LEU A 275 -18.69 0.11 18.85
CA LEU A 275 -18.44 1.54 18.86
C LEU A 275 -16.99 1.84 19.22
N LEU A 276 -16.55 3.03 18.87
CA LEU A 276 -15.22 3.53 19.19
C LEU A 276 -15.33 4.63 20.26
N LEU A 277 -14.62 4.47 21.37
CA LEU A 277 -14.39 5.52 22.36
C LEU A 277 -12.97 6.06 22.16
N ILE A 278 -12.85 7.35 21.88
CA ILE A 278 -11.55 8.02 21.75
C ILE A 278 -11.33 8.87 23.00
N LEU A 279 -10.16 8.72 23.62
CA LEU A 279 -9.74 9.38 24.83
C LEU A 279 -8.50 10.24 24.56
N GLY A 280 -8.49 11.48 25.03
CA GLY A 280 -7.35 12.39 24.94
C GLY A 280 -6.65 12.54 26.28
N TYR A 281 -5.33 12.51 26.26
CA TYR A 281 -4.43 12.61 27.40
C TYR A 281 -3.37 13.68 27.19
N ASP A 282 -2.69 14.07 28.28
CA ASP A 282 -1.61 15.03 28.23
C ASP A 282 -0.34 14.40 27.61
N ASP A 283 -0.06 13.13 27.90
CA ASP A 283 1.01 12.38 27.24
C ASP A 283 0.75 10.86 27.17
N VAL A 284 1.63 10.13 26.47
CA VAL A 284 1.49 8.68 26.24
C VAL A 284 1.66 7.85 27.53
N VAL A 285 2.39 8.35 28.54
CA VAL A 285 2.59 7.66 29.82
C VAL A 285 1.31 7.72 30.65
N ASP A 286 0.64 8.88 30.67
CA ASP A 286 -0.66 9.02 31.33
C ASP A 286 -1.74 8.17 30.65
N ALA A 287 -1.71 8.09 29.34
CA ALA A 287 -2.57 7.18 28.58
C ALA A 287 -2.32 5.71 28.99
N ALA A 288 -1.07 5.31 29.10
CA ALA A 288 -0.70 3.94 29.50
C ALA A 288 -1.12 3.60 30.93
N ARG A 289 -1.13 4.57 31.85
CA ARG A 289 -1.58 4.34 33.24
C ARG A 289 -3.05 3.98 33.40
N ASP A 290 -3.87 4.32 32.42
CA ASP A 290 -5.31 3.99 32.46
C ASP A 290 -5.65 2.64 31.84
N ILE A 291 -4.66 1.93 31.26
CA ILE A 291 -4.91 0.69 30.53
C ILE A 291 -5.52 -0.39 31.42
N GLU A 292 -5.06 -0.58 32.67
CA GLU A 292 -5.65 -1.56 33.59
C GLU A 292 -7.14 -1.29 33.83
N SER A 293 -7.51 -0.01 34.00
CA SER A 293 -8.93 0.36 34.16
C SER A 293 -9.73 0.04 32.90
N ILE A 294 -9.18 0.33 31.72
CA ILE A 294 -9.82 0.06 30.42
C ILE A 294 -10.01 -1.45 30.20
N LEU A 295 -9.00 -2.26 30.50
CA LEU A 295 -9.03 -3.72 30.30
C LEU A 295 -10.12 -4.42 31.14
N ARG A 296 -10.52 -3.86 32.29
CA ARG A 296 -11.64 -4.41 33.09
C ARG A 296 -12.97 -4.39 32.34
N TYR A 297 -13.10 -3.55 31.33
CA TYR A 297 -14.27 -3.46 30.44
C TYR A 297 -14.18 -4.41 29.23
N CYS A 298 -13.21 -5.32 29.18
CA CYS A 298 -13.03 -6.30 28.11
C CYS A 298 -13.14 -5.70 26.70
N PRO A 299 -12.36 -4.66 26.35
CA PRO A 299 -12.42 -4.04 25.05
C PRO A 299 -12.00 -5.01 23.93
N ALA A 300 -12.49 -4.78 22.71
CA ALA A 300 -12.05 -5.52 21.52
C ALA A 300 -10.66 -5.08 21.07
N ALA A 301 -10.34 -3.78 21.18
CA ALA A 301 -9.02 -3.22 20.89
C ALA A 301 -8.74 -2.00 21.78
N VAL A 302 -7.45 -1.76 22.12
CA VAL A 302 -6.99 -0.51 22.75
C VAL A 302 -5.69 -0.08 22.08
N GLU A 303 -5.79 0.96 21.23
CA GLU A 303 -4.69 1.45 20.41
C GLU A 303 -4.26 2.84 20.86
N GLY A 304 -2.96 3.11 20.85
CA GLY A 304 -2.41 4.42 21.26
C GLY A 304 -1.64 5.10 20.14
N ILE A 305 -1.72 6.44 20.11
CA ILE A 305 -0.90 7.30 19.24
C ILE A 305 -0.42 8.53 20.01
N ASP A 306 0.76 9.02 19.65
CA ASP A 306 1.33 10.26 20.19
C ASP A 306 1.00 11.50 19.33
N GLU A 307 1.36 12.68 19.86
CA GLU A 307 1.16 13.98 19.19
C GLU A 307 1.90 14.05 17.85
N GLN A 308 3.08 13.47 17.72
CA GLN A 308 3.88 13.54 16.48
C GLN A 308 3.17 12.88 15.29
N ILE A 309 2.40 11.82 15.54
CA ILE A 309 1.54 11.20 14.51
C ILE A 309 0.45 12.16 14.06
N VAL A 310 -0.24 12.79 15.01
CA VAL A 310 -1.35 13.73 14.73
C VAL A 310 -0.85 14.96 14.01
N GLU A 311 0.29 15.53 14.43
CA GLU A 311 0.92 16.66 13.75
C GLU A 311 1.35 16.31 12.33
N THR A 312 1.93 15.12 12.14
CA THR A 312 2.29 14.61 10.80
C THR A 312 1.04 14.46 9.92
N MET A 313 -0.05 13.93 10.45
CA MET A 313 -1.32 13.82 9.73
C MET A 313 -1.87 15.20 9.36
N ARG A 314 -1.86 16.15 10.31
CA ARG A 314 -2.30 17.53 10.09
C ARG A 314 -1.49 18.21 8.98
N ALA A 315 -0.18 18.08 9.02
CA ALA A 315 0.72 18.68 8.03
C ALA A 315 0.57 18.04 6.63
N ARG A 316 0.40 16.73 6.55
CA ARG A 316 0.39 15.98 5.28
C ARG A 316 -1.01 15.80 4.65
N ARG A 317 -2.07 15.77 5.46
CA ARG A 317 -3.46 15.50 5.03
C ARG A 317 -4.41 16.67 5.29
N GLY A 318 -3.93 17.72 5.93
CA GLY A 318 -4.70 18.91 6.30
C GLY A 318 -5.40 18.78 7.67
N ALA A 319 -5.81 19.93 8.23
CA ALA A 319 -6.41 20.01 9.55
C ALA A 319 -7.69 19.16 9.71
N ASP A 320 -8.50 19.04 8.65
CA ASP A 320 -9.74 18.27 8.66
C ASP A 320 -9.53 16.76 8.89
N SER A 321 -8.31 16.25 8.63
CA SER A 321 -7.99 14.85 8.84
C SER A 321 -7.99 14.42 10.30
N VAL A 322 -7.77 15.36 11.21
CA VAL A 322 -7.64 15.16 12.67
C VAL A 322 -8.64 15.98 13.48
N ALA A 323 -9.54 16.73 12.83
CA ALA A 323 -10.49 17.63 13.50
C ALA A 323 -11.48 16.92 14.43
N ASP A 324 -11.67 15.62 14.26
CA ASP A 324 -12.59 14.81 15.06
C ASP A 324 -11.95 14.21 16.32
N LEU A 325 -10.66 14.42 16.57
CA LEU A 325 -9.98 13.97 17.80
C LEU A 325 -10.39 14.85 18.99
N PRO A 326 -10.56 14.24 20.20
CA PRO A 326 -10.75 15.00 21.45
C PRO A 326 -9.47 15.79 21.81
N THR A 327 -9.60 16.73 22.71
CA THR A 327 -8.46 17.53 23.23
C THR A 327 -7.41 16.61 23.85
N GLY A 328 -6.13 16.77 23.49
CA GLY A 328 -5.02 16.00 24.03
C GLY A 328 -3.74 16.12 23.20
N HIS A 329 -2.66 15.51 23.72
CA HIS A 329 -1.35 15.34 23.10
C HIS A 329 -1.00 13.85 22.90
N ALA A 330 -1.80 12.95 23.47
CA ALA A 330 -1.80 11.51 23.20
C ALA A 330 -3.24 11.01 23.19
N TRP A 331 -3.53 9.96 22.40
CA TRP A 331 -4.89 9.45 22.26
C TRP A 331 -4.93 7.94 22.35
N LEU A 332 -5.97 7.43 23.05
CA LEU A 332 -6.34 6.04 23.02
C LEU A 332 -7.63 5.84 22.21
N TYR A 333 -7.62 4.84 21.37
CA TYR A 333 -8.73 4.32 20.60
C TYR A 333 -9.19 3.03 21.26
N VAL A 334 -10.34 3.05 21.90
CA VAL A 334 -10.91 1.91 22.61
C VAL A 334 -12.11 1.40 21.83
N ASP A 335 -11.96 0.26 21.16
CA ASP A 335 -13.09 -0.42 20.51
C ASP A 335 -13.82 -1.29 21.54
N LEU A 336 -15.12 -1.05 21.68
CA LEU A 336 -16.04 -1.84 22.51
C LEU A 336 -17.07 -2.52 21.60
N ASP A 337 -17.35 -3.78 21.86
CA ASP A 337 -18.29 -4.58 21.09
C ASP A 337 -19.28 -5.34 21.99
N GLY A 338 -20.41 -5.77 21.41
CA GLY A 338 -21.43 -6.50 22.14
C GLY A 338 -22.63 -6.89 21.27
N GLU A 339 -23.71 -7.32 21.92
CA GLU A 339 -24.92 -7.76 21.25
C GLU A 339 -25.78 -6.59 20.72
N ASP A 340 -25.85 -5.48 21.47
CA ASP A 340 -26.60 -4.29 21.08
C ASP A 340 -25.84 -2.99 21.36
N ILE A 341 -26.10 -1.98 20.54
CA ILE A 341 -25.37 -0.72 20.56
C ILE A 341 -25.64 0.12 21.83
N ASP A 342 -26.82 -0.01 22.45
CA ASP A 342 -27.15 0.79 23.62
C ASP A 342 -26.45 0.26 24.87
N SER A 343 -26.31 -1.07 25.01
CA SER A 343 -25.53 -1.68 26.09
C SER A 343 -24.04 -1.35 25.95
N VAL A 344 -23.49 -1.42 24.73
CA VAL A 344 -22.09 -1.05 24.45
C VAL A 344 -21.84 0.42 24.75
N SER A 345 -22.79 1.30 24.41
CA SER A 345 -22.70 2.73 24.72
C SER A 345 -22.79 3.01 26.23
N ALA A 346 -23.65 2.31 26.95
CA ALA A 346 -23.72 2.44 28.41
C ALA A 346 -22.37 2.04 29.06
N GLN A 347 -21.76 0.95 28.56
CA GLN A 347 -20.45 0.50 29.00
C GLN A 347 -19.37 1.56 28.72
N ALA A 348 -19.36 2.16 27.51
CA ALA A 348 -18.42 3.23 27.13
C ALA A 348 -18.56 4.46 28.05
N GLN A 349 -19.79 4.85 28.38
CA GLN A 349 -20.04 6.00 29.26
C GLN A 349 -19.62 5.72 30.71
N GLN A 350 -19.85 4.49 31.20
CA GLN A 350 -19.38 4.07 32.51
C GLN A 350 -17.87 4.11 32.59
N LEU A 351 -17.18 3.55 31.58
CA LEU A 351 -15.71 3.62 31.46
C LEU A 351 -15.23 5.07 31.45
N LEU A 352 -15.81 5.93 30.63
CA LEU A 352 -15.41 7.33 30.52
C LEU A 352 -15.59 8.08 31.84
N THR A 353 -16.64 7.75 32.61
CA THR A 353 -16.87 8.34 33.91
C THR A 353 -15.78 7.92 34.91
N GLU A 354 -15.45 6.62 34.97
CA GLU A 354 -14.37 6.11 35.83
C GLU A 354 -13.01 6.76 35.47
N LEU A 355 -12.69 6.86 34.18
CA LEU A 355 -11.43 7.46 33.76
C LEU A 355 -11.33 8.98 34.06
N ARG A 356 -12.46 9.69 34.00
CA ARG A 356 -12.54 11.07 34.47
C ARG A 356 -12.31 11.23 35.96
N GLU A 357 -12.81 10.29 36.75
CA GLU A 357 -12.54 10.24 38.19
C GLU A 357 -11.06 9.96 38.49
N ASN A 358 -10.36 9.18 37.66
CA ASN A 358 -8.92 8.99 37.73
C ASN A 358 -8.12 10.28 37.45
N GLY A 359 -8.73 11.26 36.80
CA GLY A 359 -8.20 12.61 36.59
C GLY A 359 -7.08 12.76 35.54
N ARG A 360 -6.80 11.71 34.71
CA ARG A 360 -5.81 11.76 33.63
C ARG A 360 -6.40 12.06 32.26
N VAL A 361 -7.63 11.65 32.01
CA VAL A 361 -8.36 11.92 30.75
C VAL A 361 -8.73 13.39 30.68
N LEU A 362 -8.25 14.08 29.65
CA LEU A 362 -8.58 15.49 29.37
C LEU A 362 -9.97 15.61 28.71
N ASP A 363 -10.24 14.74 27.73
CA ASP A 363 -11.49 14.72 26.99
C ASP A 363 -11.75 13.31 26.41
N GLY A 364 -13.02 13.00 26.11
CA GLY A 364 -13.39 11.69 25.55
C GLY A 364 -14.64 11.77 24.68
N ARG A 365 -14.61 11.04 23.56
CA ARG A 365 -15.66 11.08 22.55
C ARG A 365 -16.09 9.67 22.15
N GLU A 366 -17.39 9.40 22.22
CA GLU A 366 -18.04 8.20 21.68
C GLU A 366 -18.37 8.38 20.20
N VAL A 367 -18.04 7.40 19.36
CA VAL A 367 -18.25 7.42 17.90
C VAL A 367 -18.98 6.14 17.48
N ARG A 368 -20.27 6.26 17.14
CA ARG A 368 -21.15 5.15 16.73
C ARG A 368 -21.18 4.98 15.21
N ASP A 369 -21.13 6.10 14.46
CA ASP A 369 -21.22 6.08 13.00
C ASP A 369 -20.03 5.31 12.37
N PRO A 370 -20.29 4.25 11.56
CA PRO A 370 -19.22 3.45 10.96
C PRO A 370 -18.29 4.24 10.02
N ALA A 371 -18.79 5.29 9.38
CA ALA A 371 -17.97 6.11 8.49
C ALA A 371 -17.02 7.03 9.28
N ALA A 372 -17.50 7.63 10.36
CA ALA A 372 -16.69 8.42 11.29
C ALA A 372 -15.63 7.53 11.99
N ARG A 373 -16.01 6.31 12.42
CA ARG A 373 -15.05 5.35 12.97
C ARG A 373 -13.93 5.06 11.99
N ARG A 374 -14.25 4.70 10.74
CA ARG A 374 -13.23 4.45 9.71
C ARG A 374 -12.34 5.65 9.43
N LYS A 375 -12.89 6.88 9.47
CA LYS A 375 -12.11 8.11 9.29
C LYS A 375 -11.08 8.27 10.41
N LEU A 376 -11.46 8.03 11.65
CA LEU A 376 -10.58 8.14 12.82
C LEU A 376 -9.52 7.05 12.85
N TRP A 377 -9.89 5.79 12.54
CA TRP A 377 -8.92 4.70 12.41
C TRP A 377 -7.82 4.98 11.37
N ARG A 378 -8.14 5.72 10.29
CA ARG A 378 -7.12 6.14 9.31
C ARG A 378 -6.05 7.04 9.92
N VAL A 379 -6.34 7.83 10.95
CA VAL A 379 -5.32 8.63 11.64
C VAL A 379 -4.27 7.71 12.24
N ARG A 380 -4.69 6.62 12.89
CA ARG A 380 -3.81 5.61 13.46
C ARG A 380 -3.05 4.83 12.40
N GLU A 381 -3.74 4.37 11.35
CA GLU A 381 -3.16 3.50 10.32
C GLU A 381 -2.21 4.24 9.36
N ASP A 382 -2.62 5.40 8.84
CA ASP A 382 -1.83 6.16 7.87
C ASP A 382 -0.74 6.99 8.57
N GLY A 383 -1.01 7.50 9.77
CA GLY A 383 -0.09 8.35 10.54
C GLY A 383 1.24 7.66 10.84
N ALA A 384 1.20 6.38 11.21
CA ALA A 384 2.39 5.57 11.44
C ALA A 384 3.32 5.48 10.20
N GLY A 385 2.73 5.36 9.00
CA GLY A 385 3.49 5.36 7.75
C GLY A 385 4.02 6.74 7.35
N LEU A 386 3.18 7.79 7.52
CA LEU A 386 3.52 9.17 7.21
C LEU A 386 4.65 9.70 8.11
N SER A 387 4.70 9.29 9.37
CA SER A 387 5.75 9.68 10.32
C SER A 387 7.14 9.11 9.98
N SER A 388 7.29 8.37 8.87
CA SER A 388 8.60 8.06 8.31
C SER A 388 9.44 9.30 7.97
N ARG A 389 8.81 10.46 7.90
CA ARG A 389 9.44 11.78 7.78
C ARG A 389 8.78 12.76 8.74
N LEU A 390 9.59 13.33 9.60
CA LEU A 390 9.21 14.35 10.55
C LEU A 390 9.65 15.70 10.00
N ASP A 391 8.72 16.65 9.88
CA ASP A 391 9.04 18.00 9.44
C ASP A 391 9.35 18.86 10.67
N ASN A 392 10.53 19.47 10.68
CA ASN A 392 10.92 20.39 11.72
C ASN A 392 10.30 21.78 11.50
N PRO A 393 10.14 22.59 12.56
CA PRO A 393 9.62 23.96 12.45
C PRO A 393 10.45 24.88 11.54
N ASP A 394 11.73 24.58 11.34
CA ASP A 394 12.64 25.32 10.44
C ASP A 394 12.51 24.96 8.97
N GLY A 395 11.59 24.04 8.63
CA GLY A 395 11.36 23.54 7.27
C GLY A 395 12.31 22.42 6.83
N THR A 396 13.19 21.95 7.71
CA THR A 396 13.96 20.72 7.47
C THR A 396 13.12 19.49 7.80
N SER A 397 13.47 18.32 7.25
CA SER A 397 12.82 17.08 7.63
C SER A 397 13.82 16.00 8.01
N VAL A 398 13.49 15.24 9.05
CA VAL A 398 14.28 14.11 9.53
C VAL A 398 13.55 12.81 9.16
N THR A 399 14.32 11.82 8.70
CA THR A 399 13.75 10.50 8.38
C THR A 399 13.77 9.62 9.61
N SER A 400 12.63 9.01 9.94
CA SER A 400 12.52 7.97 10.96
C SER A 400 12.36 6.59 10.30
N TRP A 401 12.92 5.57 10.96
CA TRP A 401 12.99 4.21 10.45
C TRP A 401 12.29 3.24 11.40
N PRO A 402 11.82 2.08 10.92
CA PRO A 402 11.54 0.97 11.80
C PRO A 402 12.82 0.65 12.59
N GLY A 403 12.83 0.95 13.88
CA GLY A 403 14.03 0.83 14.67
C GLY A 403 13.85 -0.03 15.90
N TRP A 404 12.90 0.33 16.72
CA TRP A 404 12.48 -0.44 17.88
C TRP A 404 10.97 -0.65 17.80
N GLU A 405 10.54 -1.32 16.74
CA GLU A 405 9.13 -1.64 16.53
C GLU A 405 8.85 -3.00 17.13
N ASP A 406 7.78 -3.09 17.97
CA ASP A 406 7.23 -4.35 18.40
C ASP A 406 7.72 -4.91 19.75
N SER A 407 8.39 -4.12 20.56
CA SER A 407 8.64 -4.53 21.95
C SER A 407 7.35 -4.56 22.75
N ALA A 408 7.18 -5.59 23.61
CA ALA A 408 5.99 -5.69 24.44
C ALA A 408 6.35 -5.99 25.91
N VAL A 409 5.53 -5.41 26.81
CA VAL A 409 5.55 -5.67 28.25
C VAL A 409 4.14 -6.06 28.70
N ALA A 410 4.00 -6.59 29.92
CA ALA A 410 2.68 -6.73 30.51
C ALA A 410 2.01 -5.34 30.60
N PRO A 411 0.70 -5.21 30.28
CA PRO A 411 0.02 -3.90 30.22
C PRO A 411 0.19 -3.03 31.47
N GLU A 412 0.26 -3.64 32.66
CA GLU A 412 0.51 -2.97 33.94
C GLU A 412 1.89 -2.31 34.02
N ASN A 413 2.88 -2.79 33.25
CA ASN A 413 4.24 -2.27 33.22
C ASN A 413 4.45 -1.24 32.10
N LEU A 414 3.45 -1.02 31.23
CA LEU A 414 3.60 -0.22 30.01
C LEU A 414 3.96 1.23 30.31
N ALA A 415 3.33 1.85 31.30
CA ALA A 415 3.56 3.26 31.63
C ALA A 415 5.00 3.50 32.09
N ASP A 416 5.52 2.66 32.99
CA ASP A 416 6.89 2.77 33.50
C ASP A 416 7.91 2.43 32.42
N TYR A 417 7.62 1.45 31.55
CA TYR A 417 8.46 1.14 30.39
C TYR A 417 8.55 2.35 29.44
N LEU A 418 7.43 3.00 29.10
CA LEU A 418 7.42 4.16 28.21
C LEU A 418 8.17 5.37 28.81
N ALA A 419 8.03 5.58 30.13
CA ALA A 419 8.76 6.64 30.83
C ALA A 419 10.28 6.43 30.74
N ASP A 420 10.76 5.21 31.07
CA ASP A 420 12.18 4.86 30.97
C ASP A 420 12.67 4.89 29.50
N PHE A 421 11.83 4.48 28.54
CA PHE A 421 12.20 4.48 27.12
C PHE A 421 12.39 5.92 26.57
N ARG A 422 11.58 6.87 26.99
CA ARG A 422 11.74 8.29 26.64
C ARG A 422 13.06 8.85 27.18
N LEU A 423 13.48 8.43 28.37
CA LEU A 423 14.79 8.80 28.92
C LEU A 423 15.92 8.20 28.06
N LEU A 424 15.78 6.94 27.64
CA LEU A 424 16.76 6.29 26.78
C LEU A 424 16.91 7.01 25.42
N LEU A 425 15.80 7.42 24.80
CA LEU A 425 15.84 8.22 23.55
C LEU A 425 16.60 9.53 23.77
N THR A 426 16.36 10.20 24.89
CA THR A 426 17.04 11.46 25.25
C THR A 426 18.55 11.25 25.46
N GLU A 427 18.95 10.13 26.11
CA GLU A 427 20.37 9.78 26.34
C GLU A 427 21.14 9.63 25.02
N PHE A 428 20.49 9.10 23.98
CA PHE A 428 21.10 8.86 22.66
C PHE A 428 20.88 10.02 21.67
N ASP A 429 20.21 11.11 22.06
CA ASP A 429 19.83 12.24 21.18
C ASP A 429 19.00 11.79 19.97
N LEU A 430 18.06 10.88 20.19
CA LEU A 430 17.19 10.29 19.17
C LEU A 430 15.73 10.73 19.37
N ILE A 431 15.00 10.88 18.27
CA ILE A 431 13.55 11.13 18.28
C ILE A 431 12.84 9.82 18.01
N GLY A 432 11.84 9.49 18.84
CA GLY A 432 10.98 8.33 18.69
C GLY A 432 9.52 8.72 18.51
N VAL A 433 8.87 8.25 17.45
CA VAL A 433 7.43 8.40 17.21
C VAL A 433 6.74 7.14 17.73
N MET A 434 5.84 7.30 18.70
CA MET A 434 5.26 6.20 19.48
C MET A 434 3.82 5.91 19.06
N TYR A 435 3.53 4.66 18.80
CA TYR A 435 2.18 4.14 18.59
C TYR A 435 2.15 2.65 18.95
N GLY A 436 0.99 2.07 19.15
CA GLY A 436 0.97 0.64 19.44
C GLY A 436 -0.34 0.11 20.00
N HIS A 437 -0.30 -1.18 20.31
CA HIS A 437 -1.38 -1.95 20.87
C HIS A 437 -1.32 -1.84 22.40
N PHE A 438 -1.76 -0.69 22.93
CA PHE A 438 -1.64 -0.38 24.37
C PHE A 438 -2.34 -1.42 25.25
N GLY A 439 -3.52 -1.91 24.83
CA GLY A 439 -4.25 -2.94 25.55
C GLY A 439 -3.49 -4.26 25.68
N ALA A 440 -2.53 -4.52 24.80
CA ALA A 440 -1.69 -5.71 24.84
C ALA A 440 -0.24 -5.39 25.26
N GLY A 441 0.06 -4.15 25.64
CA GLY A 441 1.38 -3.70 26.08
C GLY A 441 2.44 -3.67 24.99
N CYS A 442 2.05 -3.71 23.70
CA CYS A 442 2.98 -3.78 22.56
C CYS A 442 3.15 -2.43 21.89
N MET A 443 4.39 -2.00 21.71
CA MET A 443 4.75 -0.67 21.21
C MET A 443 5.55 -0.72 19.91
N HIS A 444 5.15 0.16 18.99
CA HIS A 444 5.90 0.43 17.77
C HIS A 444 6.53 1.82 17.86
N ILE A 445 7.83 1.90 17.71
CA ILE A 445 8.56 3.15 17.85
C ILE A 445 9.48 3.34 16.65
N ARG A 446 9.15 4.33 15.84
CA ARG A 446 10.01 4.73 14.72
C ARG A 446 11.07 5.69 15.24
N ILE A 447 12.34 5.46 14.87
CA ILE A 447 13.48 6.18 15.45
C ILE A 447 14.33 6.82 14.34
N THR A 448 14.86 7.99 14.62
CA THR A 448 15.69 8.79 13.70
C THR A 448 17.14 8.29 13.60
N PHE A 449 17.33 7.00 13.26
CA PHE A 449 18.66 6.43 13.06
C PHE A 449 19.32 6.95 11.78
N ASP A 450 20.59 7.31 11.84
CA ASP A 450 21.43 7.45 10.67
C ASP A 450 22.03 6.10 10.28
N GLN A 451 21.40 5.41 9.33
CA GLN A 451 21.86 4.12 8.83
C GLN A 451 22.93 4.25 7.71
N ARG A 452 23.23 5.47 7.26
CA ARG A 452 24.16 5.71 6.14
C ARG A 452 25.63 5.74 6.59
N THR A 453 25.89 6.35 7.74
CA THR A 453 27.25 6.49 8.28
C THR A 453 27.62 5.35 9.22
N ASP A 454 28.93 5.08 9.38
CA ASP A 454 29.44 4.07 10.31
C ASP A 454 29.11 4.47 11.75
N GLU A 455 29.31 5.75 12.09
CA GLU A 455 28.97 6.30 13.40
C GLU A 455 27.49 6.15 13.75
N GLY A 456 26.59 6.42 12.79
CA GLY A 456 25.15 6.27 13.00
C GLY A 456 24.75 4.82 13.21
N ARG A 457 25.36 3.88 12.49
CA ARG A 457 25.16 2.43 12.70
C ARG A 457 25.67 1.96 14.06
N ASP A 458 26.79 2.48 14.53
CA ASP A 458 27.29 2.20 15.88
C ASP A 458 26.35 2.72 16.97
N VAL A 459 25.80 3.94 16.79
CA VAL A 459 24.75 4.47 17.68
C VAL A 459 23.54 3.56 17.68
N MET A 460 23.06 3.15 16.50
CA MET A 460 21.93 2.23 16.35
C MET A 460 22.20 0.91 17.11
N ALA A 461 23.34 0.26 16.93
CA ALA A 461 23.67 -1.01 17.59
C ALA A 461 23.69 -0.88 19.12
N ARG A 462 24.30 0.20 19.64
CA ARG A 462 24.35 0.47 21.11
C ARG A 462 22.96 0.75 21.66
N PHE A 463 22.16 1.55 20.94
CA PHE A 463 20.78 1.85 21.33
C PHE A 463 19.94 0.58 21.39
N LEU A 464 19.97 -0.27 20.35
CA LEU A 464 19.17 -1.49 20.29
C LEU A 464 19.49 -2.46 21.44
N ARG A 465 20.78 -2.61 21.81
CA ARG A 465 21.17 -3.42 22.97
C ARG A 465 20.69 -2.80 24.31
N ALA A 466 20.76 -1.47 24.43
CA ALA A 466 20.24 -0.79 25.61
C ALA A 466 18.71 -0.92 25.73
N ALA A 467 17.98 -0.80 24.63
CA ALA A 467 16.55 -0.98 24.55
C ALA A 467 16.13 -2.44 24.85
N ALA A 468 16.90 -3.42 24.38
CA ALA A 468 16.68 -4.83 24.69
C ALA A 468 16.78 -5.10 26.21
N ARG A 469 17.83 -4.59 26.87
CA ARG A 469 17.96 -4.68 28.33
C ARG A 469 16.85 -3.96 29.06
N LEU A 470 16.40 -2.83 28.52
CA LEU A 470 15.33 -2.04 29.14
C LEU A 470 14.00 -2.79 29.11
N VAL A 471 13.58 -3.35 27.96
CA VAL A 471 12.33 -4.09 27.87
C VAL A 471 12.36 -5.34 28.76
N VAL A 472 13.50 -6.05 28.84
CA VAL A 472 13.70 -7.20 29.71
C VAL A 472 13.63 -6.80 31.19
N LYS A 473 14.21 -5.65 31.59
CA LYS A 473 14.07 -5.08 32.95
C LYS A 473 12.60 -4.91 33.36
N HIS A 474 11.74 -4.57 32.44
CA HIS A 474 10.29 -4.44 32.68
C HIS A 474 9.50 -5.76 32.46
N GLY A 475 10.20 -6.91 32.39
CA GLY A 475 9.58 -8.24 32.21
C GLY A 475 8.98 -8.47 30.83
N GLY A 476 9.47 -7.74 29.82
CA GLY A 476 8.95 -7.76 28.47
C GLY A 476 9.71 -8.65 27.49
N THR A 477 9.33 -8.55 26.22
CA THR A 477 9.86 -9.29 25.07
C THR A 477 10.35 -8.34 23.98
N LEU A 478 11.31 -8.80 23.17
CA LEU A 478 11.84 -8.03 22.04
C LEU A 478 10.84 -7.91 20.89
N SER A 479 9.93 -8.91 20.71
CA SER A 479 8.91 -8.94 19.70
C SER A 479 7.57 -9.38 20.26
N GLY A 480 6.52 -8.66 19.93
CA GLY A 480 5.13 -8.96 20.27
C GLY A 480 4.29 -9.53 19.11
N GLU A 481 4.74 -9.34 17.82
CA GLU A 481 4.01 -9.84 16.64
C GLU A 481 4.85 -9.91 15.36
N HIS A 482 5.97 -9.16 15.23
CA HIS A 482 6.73 -9.07 13.97
C HIS A 482 7.71 -10.21 13.77
N GLY A 483 8.04 -10.97 14.82
CA GLY A 483 9.15 -11.93 14.88
C GLY A 483 10.50 -11.24 15.11
N ASP A 484 11.52 -12.05 15.30
CA ASP A 484 12.87 -11.55 15.58
C ASP A 484 13.63 -11.16 14.29
N GLY A 485 13.59 -12.03 13.30
CA GLY A 485 14.25 -11.80 12.02
C GLY A 485 15.71 -11.41 12.18
N ARG A 486 16.20 -10.61 11.24
CA ARG A 486 17.54 -10.00 11.31
C ARG A 486 17.59 -8.84 12.31
N ALA A 487 16.44 -8.26 12.60
CA ALA A 487 16.37 -7.06 13.46
C ALA A 487 16.58 -7.34 14.94
N ARG A 488 16.29 -8.56 15.41
CA ARG A 488 16.27 -8.87 16.85
C ARG A 488 16.99 -10.17 17.24
N SER A 489 17.20 -11.11 16.31
CA SER A 489 17.78 -12.42 16.65
C SER A 489 19.12 -12.32 17.39
N GLU A 490 20.01 -11.36 17.03
CA GLU A 490 21.27 -11.10 17.75
C GLU A 490 21.03 -10.69 19.21
N LEU A 491 19.88 -10.10 19.53
CA LEU A 491 19.56 -9.55 20.85
C LEU A 491 18.90 -10.58 21.79
N LEU A 492 18.51 -11.75 21.27
CA LEU A 492 17.85 -12.81 22.08
C LEU A 492 18.62 -13.21 23.34
N PRO A 493 19.98 -13.25 23.35
CA PRO A 493 20.75 -13.53 24.56
C PRO A 493 20.61 -12.47 25.68
N GLU A 494 20.11 -11.27 25.38
CA GLU A 494 19.76 -10.28 26.41
C GLU A 494 18.47 -10.65 27.15
N MET A 495 17.60 -11.47 26.52
CA MET A 495 16.31 -11.89 27.03
C MET A 495 16.33 -13.32 27.60
N TYR A 496 17.03 -14.24 26.97
CA TYR A 496 16.99 -15.67 27.28
C TYR A 496 18.30 -16.19 27.85
N SER A 497 18.20 -17.16 28.75
CA SER A 497 19.35 -17.86 29.28
C SER A 497 20.09 -18.69 28.21
N PRO A 498 21.38 -19.01 28.41
CA PRO A 498 22.11 -19.90 27.50
C PRO A 498 21.44 -21.26 27.29
N ALA A 499 20.66 -21.75 28.29
CA ALA A 499 19.94 -23.01 28.20
C ALA A 499 18.77 -22.90 27.21
N ILE A 500 18.00 -21.81 27.23
CA ILE A 500 16.94 -21.55 26.25
C ILE A 500 17.53 -21.37 24.84
N MET A 501 18.61 -20.61 24.69
CA MET A 501 19.29 -20.45 23.39
C MET A 501 19.77 -21.79 22.83
N ALA A 502 20.31 -22.70 23.68
CA ALA A 502 20.68 -24.05 23.27
C ALA A 502 19.44 -24.90 22.87
N SER A 503 18.32 -24.72 23.56
CA SER A 503 17.07 -25.41 23.19
C SER A 503 16.51 -24.95 21.84
N PHE A 504 16.64 -23.68 21.51
CA PHE A 504 16.26 -23.13 20.20
C PHE A 504 17.14 -23.73 19.07
N ALA A 505 18.43 -23.79 19.28
CA ALA A 505 19.34 -24.44 18.31
C ALA A 505 18.97 -25.91 18.08
N ARG A 506 18.69 -26.68 19.18
CA ARG A 506 18.27 -28.07 19.09
C ARG A 506 16.89 -28.24 18.42
N PHE A 507 15.94 -27.36 18.68
CA PHE A 507 14.63 -27.36 18.02
C PHE A 507 14.78 -27.22 16.50
N LYS A 508 15.57 -26.22 16.04
CA LYS A 508 15.88 -26.06 14.61
C LYS A 508 16.54 -27.31 14.04
N GLU A 509 17.54 -27.89 14.73
CA GLU A 509 18.28 -29.08 14.27
C GLU A 509 17.36 -30.31 14.09
N ILE A 510 16.31 -30.45 14.91
CA ILE A 510 15.32 -31.55 14.79
C ILE A 510 14.60 -31.49 13.43
N PHE A 511 14.25 -30.31 12.94
CA PHE A 511 13.50 -30.10 11.71
C PHE A 511 14.40 -29.87 10.50
N ASP A 512 15.49 -29.12 10.66
CA ASP A 512 16.42 -28.73 9.61
C ASP A 512 17.88 -28.97 10.02
N PRO A 513 18.33 -30.25 10.06
CA PRO A 513 19.70 -30.57 10.45
C PRO A 513 20.76 -30.04 9.46
N GLY A 514 20.38 -29.75 8.22
CA GLY A 514 21.24 -29.14 7.20
C GLY A 514 21.39 -27.63 7.33
N GLY A 515 20.55 -26.98 8.11
CA GLY A 515 20.57 -25.53 8.32
C GLY A 515 20.29 -24.70 7.07
N VAL A 516 19.53 -25.24 6.11
CA VAL A 516 19.25 -24.60 4.82
C VAL A 516 17.99 -23.72 4.85
N LEU A 517 17.08 -23.94 5.80
CA LEU A 517 15.83 -23.16 5.91
C LEU A 517 16.11 -21.85 6.68
N ASN A 518 15.92 -20.76 6.00
CA ASN A 518 16.08 -19.37 6.49
C ASN A 518 17.26 -19.19 7.48
N PRO A 519 18.50 -19.45 7.07
CA PRO A 519 19.65 -19.45 7.96
C PRO A 519 19.92 -18.05 8.55
N GLY A 520 20.36 -18.01 9.82
CA GLY A 520 20.65 -16.76 10.52
C GLY A 520 19.43 -16.09 11.15
N ILE A 521 18.28 -16.76 11.19
CA ILE A 521 17.06 -16.30 11.87
C ILE A 521 16.91 -17.12 13.16
N ILE A 522 16.75 -16.44 14.30
CA ILE A 522 16.66 -16.96 15.67
C ILE A 522 17.97 -17.65 16.10
N VAL A 523 18.52 -18.52 15.25
CA VAL A 523 19.72 -19.34 15.53
C VAL A 523 20.88 -18.88 14.65
N ASN A 524 22.05 -18.64 15.27
CA ASN A 524 23.27 -18.15 14.61
C ASN A 524 23.08 -16.88 13.78
N PRO A 525 22.50 -15.81 14.35
CA PRO A 525 22.18 -14.60 13.61
C PRO A 525 23.41 -13.78 13.21
N PRO A 526 23.32 -13.01 12.11
CA PRO A 526 24.26 -11.93 11.80
C PRO A 526 24.07 -10.77 12.79
N ALA A 527 24.97 -9.78 12.74
CA ALA A 527 24.79 -8.55 13.53
C ALA A 527 23.59 -7.72 13.04
N VAL A 528 22.90 -7.04 13.96
CA VAL A 528 21.72 -6.20 13.63
C VAL A 528 22.03 -5.04 12.68
N THR A 529 23.29 -4.72 12.47
CA THR A 529 23.76 -3.69 11.52
C THR A 529 24.26 -4.26 10.21
N ASP A 530 24.32 -5.58 10.05
CA ASP A 530 24.70 -6.21 8.81
C ASP A 530 23.57 -6.08 7.77
N ASP A 531 23.94 -5.99 6.51
CA ASP A 531 23.00 -5.95 5.38
C ASP A 531 21.98 -4.81 5.40
N LEU A 532 22.22 -3.72 6.13
CA LEU A 532 21.33 -2.55 6.13
C LEU A 532 21.19 -1.95 4.72
N ALA A 533 19.96 -1.71 4.31
CA ALA A 533 19.62 -1.26 2.95
C ALA A 533 20.22 0.11 2.60
N LEU A 534 20.50 0.97 3.56
CA LEU A 534 21.08 2.30 3.33
C LEU A 534 22.61 2.32 3.49
N ALA A 535 23.20 1.27 4.05
CA ALA A 535 24.66 1.15 4.13
C ALA A 535 25.27 1.10 2.73
N GLY A 536 26.29 1.91 2.49
CA GLY A 536 27.02 1.94 1.22
C GLY A 536 26.24 2.50 0.01
N VAL A 537 25.11 3.15 0.20
CA VAL A 537 24.44 3.89 -0.88
C VAL A 537 25.24 5.13 -1.22
N PRO A 538 25.79 5.26 -2.45
CA PRO A 538 26.61 6.40 -2.78
C PRO A 538 25.79 7.69 -2.90
N ALA A 539 26.34 8.79 -2.40
CA ALA A 539 25.77 10.13 -2.55
C ALA A 539 26.06 10.67 -3.97
N LEU A 540 25.43 10.10 -4.99
CA LEU A 540 25.59 10.55 -6.38
C LEU A 540 24.55 11.63 -6.72
N PRO A 541 24.93 12.71 -7.43
CA PRO A 541 24.00 13.75 -7.87
C PRO A 541 23.16 13.25 -9.02
N TRP A 542 21.94 12.79 -8.74
CA TRP A 542 20.94 12.42 -9.74
C TRP A 542 20.22 13.68 -10.23
N ARG A 543 20.66 14.23 -11.38
CA ARG A 543 20.02 15.43 -11.96
C ARG A 543 18.64 15.11 -12.50
N THR A 544 17.62 15.88 -12.10
CA THR A 544 16.23 15.75 -12.52
C THR A 544 15.68 17.04 -13.11
N SER A 545 14.63 16.92 -13.89
CA SER A 545 13.85 18.04 -14.43
C SER A 545 12.81 18.54 -13.41
N PHE A 546 12.20 17.63 -12.62
CA PHE A 546 11.37 17.95 -11.47
C PHE A 546 12.24 18.32 -10.27
N THR A 547 11.78 19.25 -9.45
CA THR A 547 12.55 19.74 -8.30
C THR A 547 12.58 18.74 -7.14
N LEU A 548 11.58 17.87 -7.02
CA LEU A 548 11.44 16.89 -5.94
C LEU A 548 11.63 17.55 -4.54
N HIS A 549 11.06 18.72 -4.33
CA HIS A 549 11.32 19.64 -3.21
C HIS A 549 11.17 19.03 -1.81
N GLU A 550 10.37 17.97 -1.68
CA GLU A 550 10.13 17.35 -0.38
C GLU A 550 11.23 16.35 0.04
N THR A 551 12.34 16.27 -0.69
CA THR A 551 13.31 15.18 -0.54
C THR A 551 14.75 15.62 -0.20
N GLY A 552 15.04 16.89 -0.09
CA GLY A 552 16.42 17.36 0.13
C GLY A 552 16.70 17.88 1.55
N ASN A 553 17.87 17.58 2.08
CA ASN A 553 18.46 18.20 3.27
C ASN A 553 18.88 19.67 3.01
N GLY A 554 18.09 20.48 2.35
CA GLY A 554 18.38 21.89 2.10
C GLY A 554 19.61 22.21 1.22
N ASP A 555 20.52 21.26 1.04
CA ASP A 555 21.76 21.40 0.24
C ASP A 555 21.60 20.97 -1.23
N GLY A 556 20.41 20.51 -1.63
CA GLY A 556 20.11 20.11 -3.01
C GLY A 556 20.76 18.80 -3.48
N THR A 557 21.35 18.01 -2.59
CA THR A 557 22.13 16.82 -2.96
C THR A 557 21.34 15.51 -2.95
N GLY A 558 20.16 15.42 -2.27
CA GLY A 558 19.39 14.18 -2.12
C GLY A 558 18.47 13.83 -3.29
N GLY A 559 17.75 14.78 -3.78
CA GLY A 559 16.87 14.74 -4.97
C GLY A 559 16.20 13.40 -5.28
N PHE A 560 16.58 12.80 -6.42
CA PHE A 560 15.96 11.56 -6.92
C PHE A 560 16.29 10.34 -6.06
N ALA A 561 17.51 10.22 -5.55
CA ALA A 561 17.90 9.09 -4.73
C ALA A 561 17.08 9.01 -3.44
N ASP A 562 16.85 10.16 -2.77
CA ASP A 562 16.01 10.21 -1.57
C ASP A 562 14.53 10.01 -1.90
N ALA A 563 14.08 10.50 -3.06
CA ALA A 563 12.70 10.29 -3.50
C ALA A 563 12.37 8.80 -3.68
N VAL A 564 13.25 8.01 -4.29
CA VAL A 564 13.02 6.57 -4.47
C VAL A 564 13.13 5.79 -3.16
N GLN A 565 13.89 6.29 -2.18
CA GLN A 565 13.98 5.69 -0.84
C GLN A 565 12.73 5.90 0.03
N ARG A 566 11.76 6.69 -0.40
CA ARG A 566 10.45 6.79 0.28
C ARG A 566 9.74 5.45 0.40
N CYS A 567 9.96 4.52 -0.51
CA CYS A 567 9.36 3.20 -0.41
C CYS A 567 10.07 2.36 0.65
N ILE A 568 9.47 2.23 1.81
CA ILE A 568 9.92 1.39 2.92
C ILE A 568 9.27 -0.01 2.93
N GLY A 569 8.61 -0.41 1.85
CA GLY A 569 8.07 -1.77 1.72
C GLY A 569 6.69 -2.02 2.33
N VAL A 570 5.97 -1.00 2.84
CA VAL A 570 4.62 -1.15 3.46
C VAL A 570 3.67 -2.03 2.64
N GLY A 571 3.82 -2.05 1.31
CA GLY A 571 3.13 -2.99 0.43
C GLY A 571 1.66 -2.68 0.15
N ARG A 572 1.12 -1.51 0.52
CA ARG A 572 -0.28 -1.13 0.23
C ARG A 572 -0.61 -1.19 -1.27
N CYS A 573 0.39 -1.05 -2.14
CA CYS A 573 0.28 -1.23 -3.59
C CYS A 573 0.00 -2.67 -4.05
N ARG A 574 0.03 -3.64 -3.14
CA ARG A 574 -0.34 -5.04 -3.40
C ARG A 574 -1.74 -5.40 -2.88
N SER A 575 -2.46 -4.44 -2.28
CA SER A 575 -3.82 -4.69 -1.83
C SER A 575 -4.78 -4.83 -3.01
N HIS A 576 -5.62 -5.84 -2.99
CA HIS A 576 -6.69 -6.03 -3.97
C HIS A 576 -7.94 -5.21 -3.63
N SER A 577 -8.02 -4.62 -2.43
CA SER A 577 -9.15 -3.83 -1.95
C SER A 577 -8.73 -2.42 -1.52
N GLY A 578 -9.68 -1.48 -1.61
CA GLY A 578 -9.51 -0.08 -1.19
C GLY A 578 -8.64 0.75 -2.13
N GLY A 579 -8.95 2.04 -2.27
CA GLY A 579 -8.20 3.00 -3.07
C GLY A 579 -8.08 2.69 -4.57
N VAL A 580 -7.22 3.45 -5.25
CA VAL A 580 -6.96 3.33 -6.69
C VAL A 580 -5.55 2.80 -6.98
N MET A 581 -4.70 2.68 -5.96
CA MET A 581 -3.28 2.39 -6.10
C MET A 581 -2.99 1.06 -6.80
N CYS A 582 -2.04 1.10 -7.73
CA CYS A 582 -1.48 0.01 -8.51
C CYS A 582 -2.49 -0.88 -9.24
N PRO A 583 -3.30 -0.30 -10.15
CA PRO A 583 -4.20 -1.08 -10.97
C PRO A 583 -3.47 -2.12 -11.84
N SER A 584 -2.21 -1.87 -12.24
CA SER A 584 -1.40 -2.86 -12.96
C SER A 584 -1.10 -4.10 -12.11
N TYR A 585 -0.70 -3.94 -10.84
CA TYR A 585 -0.50 -5.10 -9.96
C TYR A 585 -1.78 -5.91 -9.76
N ARG A 586 -2.90 -5.23 -9.53
CA ARG A 586 -4.20 -5.91 -9.41
C ARG A 586 -4.61 -6.69 -10.67
N ALA A 587 -4.10 -6.29 -11.85
CA ALA A 587 -4.36 -6.98 -13.10
C ALA A 587 -3.42 -8.15 -13.37
N THR A 588 -2.17 -8.11 -12.88
CA THR A 588 -1.14 -9.10 -13.23
C THR A 588 -0.73 -10.01 -12.08
N GLY A 589 -0.92 -9.59 -10.82
CA GLY A 589 -0.38 -10.28 -9.64
C GLY A 589 1.15 -10.28 -9.56
N ASP A 590 1.85 -9.62 -10.50
CA ASP A 590 3.30 -9.62 -10.55
C ASP A 590 3.91 -8.45 -9.75
N GLU A 591 4.90 -8.75 -8.90
CA GLU A 591 5.59 -7.75 -8.05
C GLU A 591 6.13 -6.57 -8.85
N LYS A 592 6.69 -6.81 -10.06
CA LYS A 592 7.21 -5.75 -10.94
C LYS A 592 6.19 -4.66 -11.26
N ASP A 593 4.90 -5.01 -11.26
CA ASP A 593 3.81 -4.12 -11.62
C ASP A 593 3.24 -3.37 -10.42
N SER A 594 3.78 -3.61 -9.21
CA SER A 594 3.49 -2.86 -8.00
C SER A 594 4.36 -1.60 -7.89
N THR A 595 3.92 -0.59 -7.15
CA THR A 595 4.76 0.57 -6.80
C THR A 595 5.98 0.12 -6.00
N ARG A 596 5.83 -0.90 -5.13
CA ARG A 596 6.91 -1.45 -4.33
C ARG A 596 7.99 -2.09 -5.21
N GLY A 597 7.62 -3.00 -6.11
CA GLY A 597 8.58 -3.63 -7.04
C GLY A 597 9.33 -2.61 -7.87
N ARG A 598 8.62 -1.65 -8.47
CA ARG A 598 9.24 -0.54 -9.22
C ARG A 598 10.20 0.29 -8.36
N SER A 599 9.82 0.59 -7.12
CA SER A 599 10.70 1.32 -6.20
C SER A 599 11.95 0.53 -5.86
N ARG A 600 11.85 -0.79 -5.65
CA ARG A 600 13.00 -1.64 -5.32
C ARG A 600 14.03 -1.69 -6.46
N VAL A 601 13.55 -1.80 -7.70
CA VAL A 601 14.43 -1.73 -8.89
C VAL A 601 15.09 -0.35 -9.02
N LEU A 602 14.36 0.74 -8.76
CA LEU A 602 14.93 2.09 -8.75
C LEU A 602 15.91 2.31 -7.57
N GLN A 603 15.66 1.74 -6.40
CA GLN A 603 16.58 1.78 -5.26
C GLN A 603 17.88 1.08 -5.56
N ASP A 604 17.84 -0.08 -6.23
CA ASP A 604 19.04 -0.78 -6.67
C ASP A 604 19.78 0.00 -7.77
N MET A 605 19.05 0.66 -8.68
CA MET A 605 19.66 1.55 -9.67
C MET A 605 20.46 2.69 -9.01
N VAL A 606 19.89 3.40 -8.04
CA VAL A 606 20.58 4.52 -7.37
C VAL A 606 21.71 4.06 -6.47
N ARG A 607 21.67 2.83 -6.00
CA ARG A 607 22.76 2.17 -5.29
C ARG A 607 23.94 1.82 -6.20
N GLY A 608 23.73 1.63 -7.51
CA GLY A 608 24.69 1.04 -8.42
C GLY A 608 24.94 -0.44 -8.12
N ALA A 609 23.88 -1.17 -7.74
CA ALA A 609 23.96 -2.58 -7.41
C ALA A 609 24.22 -3.44 -8.66
N ARG A 610 24.85 -4.62 -8.47
CA ARG A 610 25.07 -5.59 -9.57
C ARG A 610 23.78 -6.06 -10.24
N THR A 611 22.65 -6.01 -9.50
CA THR A 611 21.32 -6.36 -10.00
C THR A 611 20.78 -5.34 -10.98
N VAL A 612 21.00 -4.03 -10.73
CA VAL A 612 20.55 -2.95 -11.60
C VAL A 612 21.67 -1.93 -11.73
N ASP A 613 22.51 -2.11 -12.71
CA ASP A 613 23.56 -1.14 -13.09
C ASP A 613 23.10 -0.23 -14.25
N GLU A 614 24.03 0.38 -14.97
CA GLU A 614 23.77 1.28 -16.11
C GLU A 614 22.96 2.55 -15.78
N GLY A 615 22.51 2.76 -14.56
CA GLY A 615 21.79 3.95 -14.11
C GLY A 615 20.59 4.31 -15.01
N TRP A 616 20.58 5.52 -15.59
CA TRP A 616 19.52 5.98 -16.47
C TRP A 616 19.37 5.18 -17.77
N ALA A 617 20.32 4.31 -18.12
CA ALA A 617 20.26 3.49 -19.33
C ALA A 617 19.71 2.08 -19.09
N SER A 618 19.34 1.74 -17.84
CA SER A 618 18.91 0.41 -17.43
C SER A 618 17.63 -0.07 -18.13
N GLU A 619 17.72 -1.23 -18.76
CA GLU A 619 16.57 -1.92 -19.36
C GLU A 619 15.67 -2.52 -18.28
N ASP A 620 16.23 -2.98 -17.15
CA ASP A 620 15.47 -3.52 -16.02
C ASP A 620 14.51 -2.48 -15.43
N VAL A 621 14.97 -1.24 -15.27
CA VAL A 621 14.12 -0.13 -14.80
C VAL A 621 13.06 0.22 -15.84
N ARG A 622 13.42 0.24 -17.12
CA ARG A 622 12.46 0.48 -18.21
C ARG A 622 11.35 -0.56 -18.18
N ASP A 623 11.68 -1.84 -18.05
CA ASP A 623 10.73 -2.94 -18.02
C ASP A 623 9.82 -2.86 -16.78
N ALA A 624 10.38 -2.59 -15.60
CA ALA A 624 9.61 -2.42 -14.37
C ALA A 624 8.61 -1.25 -14.45
N LEU A 625 8.97 -0.16 -15.16
CA LEU A 625 8.11 1.01 -15.30
C LEU A 625 7.10 0.92 -16.45
N ASP A 626 7.20 -0.08 -17.34
CA ASP A 626 6.40 -0.18 -18.56
C ASP A 626 4.89 -0.15 -18.28
N LEU A 627 4.38 -1.05 -17.46
CA LEU A 627 2.96 -1.14 -17.12
C LEU A 627 2.51 -0.14 -16.03
N CYS A 628 3.31 0.87 -15.68
CA CYS A 628 2.85 1.95 -14.80
C CYS A 628 1.91 2.89 -15.56
N LEU A 629 0.64 2.97 -15.14
CA LEU A 629 -0.39 3.80 -15.77
C LEU A 629 -0.22 5.31 -15.51
N SER A 630 0.73 5.72 -14.68
CA SER A 630 0.93 7.12 -14.25
C SER A 630 -0.32 7.78 -13.64
N CYS A 631 -1.15 6.98 -12.96
CA CYS A 631 -2.42 7.42 -12.37
C CYS A 631 -2.27 8.32 -11.12
N LYS A 632 -1.05 8.51 -10.61
CA LYS A 632 -0.71 9.29 -9.40
C LYS A 632 -1.32 8.79 -8.09
N ALA A 633 -2.17 7.76 -8.09
CA ALA A 633 -2.81 7.26 -6.87
C ALA A 633 -1.80 6.88 -5.77
N CYS A 634 -0.60 6.42 -6.14
CA CYS A 634 0.46 6.12 -5.17
C CYS A 634 0.93 7.36 -4.38
N SER A 635 0.83 8.56 -4.92
CA SER A 635 1.19 9.79 -4.16
C SER A 635 0.22 10.10 -3.02
N THR A 636 -0.96 9.48 -3.01
CA THR A 636 -2.03 9.71 -2.03
C THR A 636 -2.34 8.45 -1.22
N ASP A 637 -2.48 7.28 -1.86
CA ASP A 637 -2.81 6.03 -1.18
C ASP A 637 -1.59 5.41 -0.47
N CYS A 638 -0.36 5.69 -0.95
CA CYS A 638 0.83 5.22 -0.27
C CYS A 638 1.09 6.05 1.00
N PRO A 639 1.21 5.41 2.18
CA PRO A 639 1.47 6.14 3.42
C PRO A 639 2.80 6.90 3.42
N THR A 640 3.76 6.52 2.57
CA THR A 640 5.06 7.19 2.45
C THR A 640 5.15 8.14 1.26
N GLY A 641 4.04 8.33 0.53
CA GLY A 641 3.91 9.35 -0.52
C GLY A 641 4.81 9.13 -1.75
N VAL A 642 4.98 7.88 -2.19
CA VAL A 642 5.75 7.57 -3.42
C VAL A 642 5.02 8.10 -4.64
N ASP A 643 5.66 8.97 -5.46
CA ASP A 643 5.12 9.42 -6.75
C ASP A 643 5.78 8.72 -7.93
N MET A 644 5.38 7.48 -8.18
CA MET A 644 5.93 6.66 -9.26
C MET A 644 5.69 7.27 -10.66
N ALA A 645 4.64 8.07 -10.83
CA ALA A 645 4.36 8.74 -12.10
C ALA A 645 5.46 9.76 -12.44
N THR A 646 5.90 10.52 -11.46
CA THR A 646 7.02 11.47 -11.59
C THR A 646 8.34 10.72 -11.83
N TYR A 647 8.62 9.65 -11.08
CA TYR A 647 9.86 8.86 -11.23
C TYR A 647 9.93 8.21 -12.62
N LYS A 648 8.82 7.66 -13.14
CA LYS A 648 8.72 7.14 -14.51
C LYS A 648 9.03 8.22 -15.54
N SER A 649 8.48 9.41 -15.37
CA SER A 649 8.66 10.51 -16.31
C SER A 649 10.12 10.97 -16.37
N GLU A 650 10.79 11.09 -15.21
CA GLU A 650 12.22 11.39 -15.11
C GLU A 650 13.07 10.31 -15.77
N PHE A 651 12.85 9.05 -15.40
CA PHE A 651 13.59 7.94 -15.97
C PHE A 651 13.45 7.92 -17.50
N PHE A 652 12.27 8.08 -18.05
CA PHE A 652 12.05 8.07 -19.49
C PHE A 652 12.65 9.28 -20.22
N ASP A 653 12.73 10.47 -19.58
CA ASP A 653 13.42 11.62 -20.16
C ASP A 653 14.91 11.32 -20.37
N HIS A 654 15.55 10.74 -19.36
CA HIS A 654 16.95 10.35 -19.40
C HIS A 654 17.21 9.12 -20.29
N TYR A 655 16.44 8.04 -20.11
CA TYR A 655 16.61 6.79 -20.85
C TYR A 655 16.53 6.98 -22.37
N TYR A 656 15.56 7.79 -22.83
CA TYR A 656 15.39 8.09 -24.24
C TYR A 656 16.21 9.31 -24.73
N SER A 657 17.09 9.85 -23.91
CA SER A 657 18.00 10.92 -24.35
C SER A 657 19.03 10.34 -25.35
N GLY A 658 18.95 10.77 -26.62
CA GLY A 658 19.79 10.24 -27.69
C GLY A 658 19.31 8.89 -28.26
N ARG A 659 18.21 8.32 -27.80
CA ARG A 659 17.60 7.07 -28.32
C ARG A 659 16.31 7.35 -29.10
N ILE A 660 15.97 6.46 -30.02
CA ILE A 660 14.67 6.50 -30.70
C ILE A 660 13.59 6.08 -29.72
N ARG A 661 12.54 6.89 -29.59
CA ARG A 661 11.40 6.61 -28.71
C ARG A 661 10.40 5.69 -29.42
N PRO A 662 9.57 4.94 -28.66
CA PRO A 662 8.40 4.24 -29.23
C PRO A 662 7.52 5.19 -30.06
N MET A 663 6.91 4.69 -31.11
CA MET A 663 6.08 5.52 -32.03
C MET A 663 4.90 6.16 -31.28
N ALA A 664 4.36 5.51 -30.25
CA ALA A 664 3.33 6.05 -29.39
C ALA A 664 3.74 7.36 -28.70
N HIS A 665 5.03 7.53 -28.37
CA HIS A 665 5.55 8.78 -27.80
C HIS A 665 5.51 9.97 -28.79
N TYR A 666 5.52 9.69 -30.11
CA TYR A 666 5.38 10.74 -31.16
C TYR A 666 3.91 10.95 -31.53
N SER A 667 3.11 9.92 -31.61
CA SER A 667 1.68 10.04 -31.93
C SER A 667 0.87 10.63 -30.77
N LEU A 668 0.96 10.07 -29.59
CA LEU A 668 0.19 10.48 -28.42
C LEU A 668 0.90 11.54 -27.56
N GLY A 669 2.21 11.47 -27.39
CA GLY A 669 2.96 12.48 -26.66
C GLY A 669 2.86 13.87 -27.29
N TRP A 670 2.77 13.95 -28.60
CA TRP A 670 2.62 15.20 -29.37
C TRP A 670 1.16 15.50 -29.75
N LEU A 671 0.20 14.79 -29.18
CA LEU A 671 -1.22 14.92 -29.47
C LEU A 671 -1.72 16.39 -29.46
N PRO A 672 -1.35 17.28 -28.53
CA PRO A 672 -1.82 18.66 -28.55
C PRO A 672 -1.39 19.44 -29.82
N ARG A 673 -0.27 19.05 -30.45
CA ARG A 673 0.15 19.65 -31.75
C ARG A 673 -0.62 19.04 -32.89
N TRP A 674 -0.83 17.73 -32.87
CA TRP A 674 -1.62 17.06 -33.88
C TRP A 674 -3.07 17.57 -33.86
N LEU A 675 -3.68 17.78 -32.70
CA LEU A 675 -5.02 18.35 -32.57
C LEU A 675 -5.13 19.75 -33.16
N LYS A 676 -4.09 20.61 -33.03
CA LYS A 676 -4.05 21.92 -33.66
C LYS A 676 -4.04 21.85 -35.22
N LEU A 677 -3.46 20.80 -35.75
CA LEU A 677 -3.45 20.56 -37.22
C LEU A 677 -4.78 19.91 -37.65
N THR A 678 -5.18 18.81 -37.03
CA THR A 678 -6.38 18.07 -37.42
C THR A 678 -7.67 18.87 -37.22
N SER A 679 -7.76 19.75 -36.24
CA SER A 679 -8.94 20.64 -36.02
C SER A 679 -9.24 21.59 -37.17
N ARG A 680 -8.25 21.87 -38.06
CA ARG A 680 -8.46 22.65 -39.26
C ARG A 680 -9.09 21.86 -40.40
N MET A 681 -8.83 20.55 -40.42
CA MET A 681 -9.21 19.60 -41.46
C MET A 681 -10.05 18.42 -40.89
N ALA A 682 -10.70 18.63 -39.77
CA ALA A 682 -11.39 17.54 -39.04
C ALA A 682 -12.36 16.72 -39.90
N PRO A 683 -13.20 17.29 -40.79
CA PRO A 683 -14.06 16.47 -41.65
C PRO A 683 -13.29 15.51 -42.55
N VAL A 684 -12.16 15.98 -43.14
CA VAL A 684 -11.34 15.17 -44.02
C VAL A 684 -10.61 14.06 -43.25
N VAL A 685 -10.04 14.41 -42.09
CA VAL A 685 -9.35 13.45 -41.24
C VAL A 685 -10.31 12.38 -40.73
N ASN A 686 -11.50 12.77 -40.29
CA ASN A 686 -12.52 11.84 -39.83
C ASN A 686 -13.01 10.93 -40.93
N ALA A 687 -13.20 11.44 -42.17
CA ALA A 687 -13.55 10.64 -43.34
C ALA A 687 -12.43 9.61 -43.67
N ALA A 688 -11.17 10.02 -43.62
CA ALA A 688 -10.05 9.10 -43.82
C ALA A 688 -9.97 8.00 -42.77
N LEU A 689 -10.21 8.33 -41.50
CA LEU A 689 -10.23 7.38 -40.37
C LEU A 689 -11.48 6.46 -40.37
N ALA A 690 -12.51 6.76 -41.13
CA ALA A 690 -13.64 5.86 -41.36
C ALA A 690 -13.35 4.79 -42.41
N THR A 691 -12.21 4.84 -43.12
CA THR A 691 -11.79 3.84 -44.11
C THR A 691 -10.82 2.80 -43.52
N PRO A 692 -10.50 1.71 -44.23
CA PRO A 692 -9.47 0.73 -43.85
C PRO A 692 -8.08 1.32 -43.61
N LEU A 693 -7.81 2.50 -44.12
CA LEU A 693 -6.57 3.26 -43.87
C LEU A 693 -6.34 3.54 -42.38
N LYS A 694 -7.42 3.49 -41.56
CA LYS A 694 -7.34 3.62 -40.11
C LYS A 694 -6.35 2.62 -39.49
N SER A 695 -6.47 1.33 -39.84
CA SER A 695 -5.62 0.28 -39.25
C SER A 695 -4.14 0.49 -39.60
N LEU A 696 -3.85 0.94 -40.83
CA LEU A 696 -2.48 1.30 -41.22
C LEU A 696 -1.95 2.51 -40.44
N ALA A 697 -2.76 3.56 -40.32
CA ALA A 697 -2.39 4.77 -39.56
C ALA A 697 -2.15 4.50 -38.08
N LEU A 698 -3.01 3.70 -37.45
CA LEU A 698 -2.86 3.26 -36.06
C LEU A 698 -1.57 2.42 -35.87
N GLY A 699 -1.35 1.43 -36.74
CA GLY A 699 -0.16 0.59 -36.71
C GLY A 699 1.14 1.38 -36.84
N MET A 700 1.21 2.34 -37.77
CA MET A 700 2.35 3.25 -37.93
C MET A 700 2.54 4.17 -36.71
N GLY A 701 1.44 4.53 -36.01
CA GLY A 701 1.47 5.33 -34.79
C GLY A 701 1.82 4.55 -33.51
N GLY A 702 2.02 3.23 -33.60
CA GLY A 702 2.26 2.37 -32.43
C GLY A 702 1.00 2.11 -31.60
N LEU A 703 -0.19 2.34 -32.17
CA LEU A 703 -1.48 2.25 -31.46
C LEU A 703 -2.17 0.91 -31.73
N THR A 704 -3.02 0.52 -30.80
CA THR A 704 -3.89 -0.66 -30.95
C THR A 704 -4.99 -0.41 -31.98
N THR A 705 -5.39 -1.44 -32.69
CA THR A 705 -6.55 -1.45 -33.59
C THR A 705 -7.85 -1.80 -32.87
N GLU A 706 -7.75 -2.39 -31.70
CA GLU A 706 -8.88 -2.88 -30.87
C GLU A 706 -9.71 -1.74 -30.26
N ARG A 707 -9.13 -0.53 -30.14
CA ARG A 707 -9.81 0.62 -29.55
C ARG A 707 -10.22 1.63 -30.62
N ALA A 708 -11.47 2.05 -30.56
CA ALA A 708 -11.96 3.07 -31.46
C ALA A 708 -11.36 4.44 -31.12
N LEU A 709 -10.87 5.16 -32.14
CA LEU A 709 -10.52 6.57 -31.99
C LEU A 709 -11.80 7.44 -32.02
N PRO A 710 -11.91 8.44 -31.13
CA PRO A 710 -12.99 9.40 -31.20
C PRO A 710 -12.85 10.31 -32.42
N PRO A 711 -13.95 10.85 -32.96
CA PRO A 711 -13.87 11.81 -34.07
C PRO A 711 -13.23 13.11 -33.60
N PHE A 712 -12.42 13.71 -34.44
CA PHE A 712 -11.79 15.00 -34.20
C PHE A 712 -12.82 16.13 -34.35
N ALA A 713 -12.85 17.03 -33.38
CA ALA A 713 -13.65 18.23 -33.42
C ALA A 713 -12.98 19.33 -34.28
N SER A 714 -13.76 20.09 -35.00
CA SER A 714 -13.26 21.22 -35.81
C SER A 714 -13.20 22.52 -34.97
N ARG A 715 -12.29 23.43 -35.30
CA ARG A 715 -12.23 24.77 -34.69
C ARG A 715 -13.53 25.55 -34.87
N ARG A 716 -14.23 25.36 -35.99
CA ARG A 716 -15.53 26.00 -36.24
C ARG A 716 -16.60 25.48 -35.31
N GLN A 717 -16.59 24.17 -35.04
CA GLN A 717 -17.51 23.56 -34.10
C GLN A 717 -17.26 24.10 -32.69
N LEU A 718 -16.04 24.11 -32.22
CA LEU A 718 -15.69 24.66 -30.90
C LEU A 718 -16.10 26.13 -30.78
N ALA A 719 -15.77 26.97 -31.78
CA ALA A 719 -16.13 28.39 -31.78
C ALA A 719 -17.65 28.61 -31.80
N LYS A 720 -18.39 27.77 -32.55
CA LYS A 720 -19.86 27.85 -32.59
C LYS A 720 -20.49 27.50 -31.23
N LEU A 721 -19.95 26.48 -30.55
CA LEU A 721 -20.45 26.01 -29.26
C LEU A 721 -20.13 26.99 -28.11
N LEU A 722 -18.91 27.55 -28.13
CA LEU A 722 -18.51 28.54 -27.12
C LEU A 722 -19.17 29.93 -27.34
N GLY A 723 -19.62 30.25 -28.56
CA GLY A 723 -20.16 31.56 -28.89
C GLY A 723 -19.17 32.70 -28.75
N GLU A 724 -19.65 33.93 -28.54
CA GLU A 724 -18.79 35.08 -28.26
C GLU A 724 -18.16 34.92 -26.87
N THR A 725 -16.82 34.80 -26.83
CA THR A 725 -16.06 34.75 -25.59
C THR A 725 -15.60 36.16 -25.21
N ARG A 726 -15.82 36.57 -23.93
CA ARG A 726 -15.25 37.81 -23.42
C ARG A 726 -13.72 37.74 -23.51
N ALA A 727 -13.12 38.82 -24.02
CA ALA A 727 -11.71 38.85 -24.38
C ALA A 727 -10.76 38.92 -23.15
N ALA A 728 -11.21 39.41 -21.98
CA ALA A 728 -10.48 39.44 -20.71
C ALA A 728 -11.41 39.90 -19.56
N GLY A 729 -11.11 39.48 -18.31
CA GLY A 729 -11.66 40.09 -17.10
C GLY A 729 -12.95 39.46 -16.56
N GLY A 730 -13.14 38.14 -16.68
CA GLY A 730 -14.21 37.41 -15.96
C GLY A 730 -13.82 37.07 -14.52
N ASP A 731 -14.78 36.63 -13.69
CA ASP A 731 -14.55 36.18 -12.29
C ASP A 731 -13.85 34.85 -12.24
N VAL A 732 -14.01 34.04 -13.28
CA VAL A 732 -13.46 32.70 -13.43
C VAL A 732 -12.70 32.57 -14.73
N VAL A 733 -11.55 31.90 -14.73
CA VAL A 733 -10.84 31.50 -15.95
C VAL A 733 -11.19 30.05 -16.25
N LEU A 734 -11.90 29.79 -17.37
CA LEU A 734 -12.13 28.45 -17.86
C LEU A 734 -11.00 28.02 -18.79
N PHE A 735 -10.14 27.14 -18.31
CA PHE A 735 -9.07 26.54 -19.07
C PHE A 735 -9.59 25.35 -19.87
N VAL A 736 -9.80 25.51 -21.16
CA VAL A 736 -10.27 24.47 -22.06
C VAL A 736 -9.06 23.69 -22.54
N ASP A 737 -8.88 22.49 -22.04
CA ASP A 737 -7.75 21.63 -22.33
C ASP A 737 -7.78 21.04 -23.76
N SER A 738 -6.67 20.41 -24.18
CA SER A 738 -6.53 19.89 -25.54
C SER A 738 -7.48 18.73 -25.86
N PHE A 739 -7.82 17.87 -24.87
CA PHE A 739 -8.74 16.75 -25.11
C PHE A 739 -10.17 17.24 -25.29
N THR A 740 -10.61 18.14 -24.41
CA THR A 740 -11.93 18.79 -24.50
C THR A 740 -12.06 19.55 -25.81
N GLN A 741 -11.04 20.35 -26.23
CA GLN A 741 -11.06 21.05 -27.50
C GLN A 741 -11.13 20.12 -28.71
N GLY A 742 -10.38 19.04 -28.66
CA GLY A 742 -10.17 18.15 -29.81
C GLY A 742 -11.20 17.07 -30.00
N PHE A 743 -11.90 16.69 -28.95
CA PHE A 743 -12.78 15.52 -28.96
C PHE A 743 -14.17 15.72 -28.33
N ARG A 744 -14.29 16.64 -27.35
CA ARG A 744 -15.55 16.87 -26.60
C ARG A 744 -15.84 18.36 -26.39
N PRO A 745 -15.91 19.18 -27.44
CA PRO A 745 -16.09 20.61 -27.32
C PRO A 745 -17.43 21.01 -26.64
N GLU A 746 -18.43 20.13 -26.65
CA GLU A 746 -19.71 20.26 -25.96
C GLU A 746 -19.53 20.34 -24.44
N VAL A 747 -18.54 19.67 -23.85
CA VAL A 747 -18.23 19.74 -22.41
C VAL A 747 -17.74 21.14 -22.03
N ALA A 748 -16.88 21.76 -22.84
CA ALA A 748 -16.43 23.14 -22.59
C ALA A 748 -17.59 24.14 -22.64
N ALA A 749 -18.51 23.94 -23.57
CA ALA A 749 -19.68 24.81 -23.71
C ALA A 749 -20.66 24.63 -22.54
N ALA A 750 -20.89 23.41 -22.11
CA ALA A 750 -21.71 23.11 -20.94
C ALA A 750 -21.07 23.70 -19.65
N ALA A 751 -19.77 23.49 -19.44
CA ALA A 751 -19.06 24.03 -18.28
C ALA A 751 -19.16 25.57 -18.22
N ARG A 752 -19.00 26.26 -19.37
CA ARG A 752 -19.17 27.70 -19.45
C ARG A 752 -20.59 28.10 -19.00
N ARG A 753 -21.64 27.45 -19.55
CA ARG A 753 -23.03 27.77 -19.21
C ARG A 753 -23.35 27.51 -17.73
N VAL A 754 -22.79 26.50 -17.13
CA VAL A 754 -22.94 26.24 -15.68
C VAL A 754 -22.28 27.33 -14.84
N ILE A 755 -21.09 27.81 -15.25
CA ILE A 755 -20.42 28.91 -14.58
C ILE A 755 -21.21 30.21 -14.74
N ASP A 756 -21.69 30.49 -15.95
CA ASP A 756 -22.51 31.69 -16.24
C ASP A 756 -23.89 31.62 -15.52
N ASP A 757 -24.47 30.42 -15.38
CA ASP A 757 -25.73 30.18 -14.65
C ASP A 757 -25.65 30.42 -13.14
N ALA A 758 -24.43 30.30 -12.58
CA ALA A 758 -24.12 30.63 -11.20
C ALA A 758 -23.71 32.12 -11.00
N ASP A 759 -24.09 32.99 -11.93
CA ASP A 759 -23.83 34.44 -11.96
C ASP A 759 -22.34 34.82 -11.96
N HIS A 760 -21.45 33.89 -12.38
CA HIS A 760 -20.04 34.17 -12.58
C HIS A 760 -19.71 34.45 -14.06
N THR A 761 -18.96 35.50 -14.30
CA THR A 761 -18.47 35.79 -15.64
C THR A 761 -17.23 34.96 -15.98
N CYS A 762 -17.20 34.38 -17.19
CA CYS A 762 -16.18 33.37 -17.58
C CYS A 762 -15.23 33.91 -18.66
N GLU A 763 -13.93 33.95 -18.36
CA GLU A 763 -12.88 34.12 -19.37
C GLU A 763 -12.46 32.73 -19.91
N VAL A 764 -12.68 32.47 -21.20
CA VAL A 764 -12.39 31.15 -21.80
C VAL A 764 -11.01 31.15 -22.45
N ARG A 765 -10.12 30.26 -22.05
CA ARG A 765 -8.76 30.11 -22.58
C ARG A 765 -8.61 28.79 -23.34
N THR A 766 -8.42 28.87 -24.67
CA THR A 766 -8.27 27.74 -25.59
C THR A 766 -6.88 27.67 -26.24
N ASP A 767 -6.00 28.60 -25.94
CA ASP A 767 -4.68 28.76 -26.55
C ASP A 767 -3.54 28.09 -25.79
N LEU A 768 -3.80 27.62 -24.57
CA LEU A 768 -2.84 27.09 -23.61
C LEU A 768 -2.86 25.53 -23.57
N CYS A 769 -1.92 24.93 -22.85
CA CYS A 769 -1.82 23.47 -22.71
C CYS A 769 -1.12 23.11 -21.40
N CYS A 770 -1.66 22.14 -20.66
CA CYS A 770 -1.12 21.64 -19.40
C CYS A 770 0.21 20.86 -19.51
N GLY A 771 0.60 20.42 -20.70
CA GLY A 771 1.86 19.70 -20.91
C GLY A 771 1.84 18.20 -20.60
N LEU A 772 0.74 17.65 -20.07
CA LEU A 772 0.64 16.29 -19.53
C LEU A 772 1.10 15.18 -20.50
N THR A 773 0.75 15.27 -21.78
CA THR A 773 1.10 14.24 -22.77
C THR A 773 2.62 14.09 -22.97
N TRP A 774 3.36 15.18 -22.80
CA TRP A 774 4.83 15.14 -22.79
C TRP A 774 5.39 14.62 -21.46
N ILE A 775 4.74 14.91 -20.33
CA ILE A 775 5.13 14.37 -19.02
C ILE A 775 4.99 12.86 -19.05
N SER A 776 3.83 12.33 -19.39
CA SER A 776 3.55 10.88 -19.36
C SER A 776 4.45 10.06 -20.29
N THR A 777 5.04 10.69 -21.30
CA THR A 777 5.98 10.04 -22.25
C THR A 777 7.45 10.40 -21.97
N GLY A 778 7.77 11.06 -20.83
CA GLY A 778 9.12 11.44 -20.45
C GLY A 778 9.78 12.39 -21.46
N GLN A 779 9.07 13.42 -21.93
CA GLN A 779 9.58 14.47 -22.82
C GLN A 779 9.61 15.80 -22.07
N LEU A 780 10.31 15.82 -20.92
CA LEU A 780 10.21 16.87 -19.89
C LEU A 780 10.68 18.24 -20.37
N LYS A 781 11.65 18.32 -21.26
CA LYS A 781 12.08 19.60 -21.88
C LYS A 781 10.93 20.29 -22.61
N GLN A 782 10.09 19.52 -23.34
CA GLN A 782 8.94 20.07 -24.05
C GLN A 782 7.79 20.40 -23.09
N ALA A 783 7.56 19.55 -22.09
CA ALA A 783 6.59 19.79 -21.03
C ALA A 783 6.90 21.11 -20.30
N LYS A 784 8.13 21.27 -19.80
CA LYS A 784 8.61 22.47 -19.09
C LYS A 784 8.40 23.74 -19.91
N LYS A 785 8.78 23.71 -21.20
CA LYS A 785 8.59 24.86 -22.10
C LYS A 785 7.11 25.22 -22.28
N ARG A 786 6.21 24.25 -22.35
CA ARG A 786 4.77 24.49 -22.47
C ARG A 786 4.16 24.99 -21.20
N MET A 787 4.48 24.35 -20.09
CA MET A 787 4.00 24.74 -18.77
C MET A 787 4.48 26.14 -18.36
N ALA A 788 5.74 26.46 -18.61
CA ALA A 788 6.26 27.82 -18.35
C ALA A 788 5.49 28.91 -19.14
N ARG A 789 5.14 28.62 -20.40
CA ARG A 789 4.30 29.55 -21.21
C ARG A 789 2.87 29.65 -20.63
N THR A 790 2.31 28.54 -20.17
CA THR A 790 0.97 28.50 -19.57
C THR A 790 0.97 29.25 -18.25
N ALA A 791 1.98 29.05 -17.40
CA ALA A 791 2.12 29.82 -16.17
C ALA A 791 2.21 31.33 -16.42
N ALA A 792 3.10 31.76 -17.31
CA ALA A 792 3.26 33.17 -17.64
C ALA A 792 1.99 33.81 -18.24
N ALA A 793 1.14 33.04 -18.92
CA ALA A 793 -0.10 33.55 -19.52
C ALA A 793 -1.30 33.57 -18.55
N LEU A 794 -1.24 32.81 -17.45
CA LEU A 794 -2.28 32.71 -16.44
C LEU A 794 -1.93 33.49 -15.16
N ASP A 795 -0.68 33.89 -14.97
CA ASP A 795 -0.21 34.70 -13.86
C ASP A 795 -0.53 36.20 -14.13
N ASP A 796 -1.78 36.52 -13.96
CA ASP A 796 -2.35 37.86 -14.25
C ASP A 796 -2.42 38.79 -13.03
N GLY A 797 -1.82 38.36 -11.91
CA GLY A 797 -1.81 39.11 -10.66
C GLY A 797 -3.14 39.10 -9.90
N THR A 798 -4.10 38.26 -10.28
CA THR A 798 -5.39 38.07 -9.60
C THR A 798 -5.48 36.75 -8.90
N ASP A 799 -6.42 36.60 -7.95
CA ASP A 799 -6.74 35.35 -7.25
C ASP A 799 -7.89 34.58 -7.89
N ARG A 800 -8.30 34.96 -9.13
CA ARG A 800 -9.40 34.32 -9.85
C ARG A 800 -9.16 32.84 -10.01
N PRO A 801 -10.14 31.96 -9.74
CA PRO A 801 -9.99 30.53 -9.92
C PRO A 801 -9.78 30.17 -11.40
N ILE A 802 -8.94 29.15 -11.61
CA ILE A 802 -8.68 28.58 -12.94
C ILE A 802 -9.35 27.20 -12.96
N VAL A 803 -10.52 27.14 -13.59
CA VAL A 803 -11.34 25.92 -13.64
C VAL A 803 -10.97 25.10 -14.87
N VAL A 804 -10.73 23.81 -14.66
CA VAL A 804 -10.34 22.86 -15.71
C VAL A 804 -11.33 21.70 -15.74
N THR A 805 -11.89 21.43 -16.92
CA THR A 805 -12.88 20.36 -17.09
C THR A 805 -12.28 18.97 -17.08
N GLU A 806 -11.08 18.81 -17.63
CA GLU A 806 -10.37 17.52 -17.69
C GLU A 806 -9.52 17.32 -16.41
N PRO A 807 -9.86 16.38 -15.51
CA PRO A 807 -9.16 16.19 -14.24
C PRO A 807 -7.65 15.93 -14.37
N SER A 808 -7.24 15.24 -15.43
CA SER A 808 -5.83 14.94 -15.67
C SER A 808 -5.03 16.22 -16.00
N CYS A 809 -5.63 17.16 -16.70
CA CYS A 809 -5.04 18.48 -16.99
C CYS A 809 -5.06 19.39 -15.75
N ALA A 810 -6.13 19.34 -14.96
CA ALA A 810 -6.21 20.04 -13.67
C ALA A 810 -5.08 19.60 -12.73
N ALA A 811 -4.92 18.29 -12.56
CA ALA A 811 -3.86 17.71 -11.73
C ALA A 811 -2.45 18.12 -12.20
N ALA A 812 -2.20 18.09 -13.52
CA ALA A 812 -0.91 18.51 -14.07
C ALA A 812 -0.60 19.99 -13.79
N LEU A 813 -1.62 20.89 -13.85
CA LEU A 813 -1.44 22.30 -13.53
C LEU A 813 -1.32 22.54 -12.01
N ARG A 814 -2.02 21.75 -11.17
CA ARG A 814 -1.98 21.92 -9.71
C ARG A 814 -0.69 21.39 -9.10
N LYS A 815 -0.21 20.21 -9.56
CA LYS A 815 0.90 19.49 -8.94
C LYS A 815 2.18 19.49 -9.79
N ASP A 816 2.12 19.18 -11.08
CA ASP A 816 3.33 19.04 -11.89
C ASP A 816 3.91 20.38 -12.34
N LEU A 817 3.07 21.40 -12.53
CA LEU A 817 3.50 22.74 -12.98
C LEU A 817 4.52 23.38 -12.00
N PRO A 818 4.25 23.53 -10.70
CA PRO A 818 5.19 24.13 -9.77
C PRO A 818 6.47 23.32 -9.64
N GLU A 819 6.38 22.00 -9.69
CA GLU A 819 7.52 21.07 -9.57
C GLU A 819 8.46 21.13 -10.79
N LEU A 820 7.90 21.19 -11.99
CA LEU A 820 8.68 21.17 -13.24
C LEU A 820 9.20 22.55 -13.64
N VAL A 821 8.42 23.60 -13.45
CA VAL A 821 8.79 24.97 -13.86
C VAL A 821 9.55 25.70 -12.75
N ASN A 822 9.20 25.48 -11.52
CA ASN A 822 9.83 26.01 -10.30
C ASN A 822 10.01 27.56 -10.33
N THR A 823 8.90 28.26 -10.54
CA THR A 823 8.84 29.71 -10.46
C THR A 823 7.68 30.18 -9.60
N ASP A 824 7.75 31.40 -9.05
CA ASP A 824 6.65 31.97 -8.25
C ASP A 824 5.36 32.08 -9.05
N ALA A 825 5.46 32.44 -10.34
CA ALA A 825 4.33 32.45 -11.26
C ALA A 825 3.66 31.04 -11.35
N ALA A 826 4.45 29.98 -11.46
CA ALA A 826 3.94 28.62 -11.51
C ALA A 826 3.23 28.24 -10.21
N ARG A 827 3.79 28.62 -9.05
CA ARG A 827 3.18 28.37 -7.73
C ARG A 827 1.85 29.14 -7.55
N ARG A 828 1.81 30.43 -7.90
CA ARG A 828 0.56 31.23 -7.85
C ARG A 828 -0.53 30.67 -8.76
N VAL A 829 -0.18 30.31 -9.99
CA VAL A 829 -1.13 29.70 -10.92
C VAL A 829 -1.64 28.35 -10.37
N ALA A 830 -0.75 27.49 -9.90
CA ALA A 830 -1.13 26.18 -9.35
C ALA A 830 -2.09 26.28 -8.17
N ALA A 831 -1.89 27.26 -7.28
CA ALA A 831 -2.76 27.49 -6.12
C ALA A 831 -4.20 27.89 -6.51
N ARG A 832 -4.39 28.49 -7.68
CA ARG A 832 -5.70 28.93 -8.21
C ARG A 832 -6.43 27.86 -9.01
N VAL A 833 -5.77 26.77 -9.38
CA VAL A 833 -6.38 25.69 -10.19
C VAL A 833 -7.44 24.97 -9.39
N ARG A 834 -8.61 24.78 -9.97
CA ARG A 834 -9.72 23.98 -9.47
C ARG A 834 -10.14 22.94 -10.50
N SER A 835 -10.52 21.74 -10.05
CA SER A 835 -11.28 20.85 -10.90
C SER A 835 -12.70 21.40 -11.09
N PHE A 836 -13.41 20.89 -12.09
CA PHE A 836 -14.80 21.32 -12.32
C PHE A 836 -15.71 20.93 -11.14
N ALA A 837 -15.48 19.77 -10.54
CA ALA A 837 -16.22 19.32 -9.35
C ALA A 837 -15.96 20.20 -8.12
N GLU A 838 -14.69 20.65 -7.88
CA GLU A 838 -14.42 21.63 -6.82
C GLU A 838 -15.18 22.95 -7.07
N GLN A 839 -15.20 23.43 -8.30
CA GLN A 839 -15.91 24.66 -8.65
C GLN A 839 -17.43 24.54 -8.42
N VAL A 840 -18.03 23.43 -8.80
CA VAL A 840 -19.45 23.13 -8.54
C VAL A 840 -19.75 23.15 -7.05
N THR A 841 -18.89 22.53 -6.23
CA THR A 841 -19.03 22.53 -4.77
C THR A 841 -19.00 23.95 -4.18
N VAL A 842 -18.11 24.80 -4.67
CA VAL A 842 -18.03 26.22 -4.24
C VAL A 842 -19.29 26.98 -4.65
N GLN A 843 -19.73 26.89 -5.89
CA GLN A 843 -20.93 27.54 -6.39
C GLN A 843 -22.18 27.12 -5.58
N ALA A 844 -22.30 25.82 -5.27
CA ALA A 844 -23.41 25.33 -4.44
C ALA A 844 -23.34 25.89 -3.01
N SER A 845 -22.14 26.04 -2.43
CA SER A 845 -21.96 26.66 -1.10
C SER A 845 -22.28 28.17 -1.08
N GLU A 846 -22.21 28.84 -2.22
CA GLU A 846 -22.61 30.22 -2.43
C GLU A 846 -24.12 30.35 -2.72
N GLY A 847 -24.88 29.26 -2.70
CA GLY A 847 -26.32 29.22 -2.84
C GLY A 847 -26.82 28.93 -4.27
N TRP A 848 -25.94 28.64 -5.21
CA TRP A 848 -26.37 28.22 -6.55
C TRP A 848 -26.97 26.81 -6.53
N THR A 849 -28.04 26.62 -7.28
CA THR A 849 -28.66 25.32 -7.54
C THR A 849 -28.97 25.17 -9.03
N PRO A 850 -28.84 23.96 -9.61
CA PRO A 850 -29.20 23.73 -11.00
C PRO A 850 -30.64 24.09 -11.32
N ARG A 851 -30.91 24.77 -12.43
CA ARG A 851 -32.25 25.20 -12.86
C ARG A 851 -33.16 24.04 -13.29
N HIS A 852 -32.60 22.88 -13.53
CA HIS A 852 -33.36 21.70 -13.91
C HIS A 852 -33.10 20.55 -12.93
N ARG A 853 -33.98 19.55 -12.99
CA ARG A 853 -33.86 18.38 -12.14
C ARG A 853 -32.64 17.52 -12.58
N VAL A 854 -31.67 17.35 -11.68
CA VAL A 854 -30.55 16.41 -11.89
C VAL A 854 -31.02 14.96 -11.66
N PRO A 855 -30.35 13.94 -12.22
CA PRO A 855 -30.63 12.54 -11.93
C PRO A 855 -30.53 12.28 -10.42
N GLY A 856 -31.50 11.56 -9.84
CA GLY A 856 -31.47 11.18 -8.43
C GLY A 856 -30.38 10.13 -8.11
N GLU A 857 -30.02 9.33 -9.12
CA GLU A 857 -29.03 8.25 -9.02
C GLU A 857 -28.07 8.31 -10.20
N VAL A 858 -26.78 8.12 -9.91
CA VAL A 858 -25.71 8.07 -10.92
C VAL A 858 -24.68 7.00 -10.59
N THR A 859 -24.08 6.39 -11.62
CA THR A 859 -22.88 5.57 -11.50
C THR A 859 -21.67 6.43 -11.87
N VAL A 860 -20.72 6.59 -10.96
CA VAL A 860 -19.58 7.48 -11.12
C VAL A 860 -18.29 6.69 -11.25
N GLN A 861 -17.53 6.95 -12.30
CA GLN A 861 -16.11 6.62 -12.38
C GLN A 861 -15.29 7.87 -12.08
N THR A 862 -14.92 8.07 -10.81
CA THR A 862 -14.03 9.16 -10.43
C THR A 862 -12.68 9.00 -11.14
N HIS A 863 -12.23 10.05 -11.81
CA HIS A 863 -10.95 10.01 -12.52
C HIS A 863 -9.79 9.87 -11.54
N CYS A 864 -8.81 8.99 -11.83
CA CYS A 864 -7.69 8.71 -10.93
C CYS A 864 -6.88 9.95 -10.53
N HIS A 865 -6.70 10.93 -11.41
CA HIS A 865 -6.06 12.20 -11.08
C HIS A 865 -6.94 13.13 -10.23
N GLU A 866 -8.26 13.11 -10.39
CA GLU A 866 -9.21 13.78 -9.48
C GLU A 866 -9.05 13.23 -8.08
N TYR A 867 -9.14 11.90 -7.97
CA TYR A 867 -8.95 11.17 -6.73
C TYR A 867 -7.60 11.51 -6.04
N ALA A 868 -6.51 11.48 -6.81
CA ALA A 868 -5.17 11.62 -6.25
C ALA A 868 -4.77 13.06 -5.88
N VAL A 869 -5.31 14.07 -6.56
CA VAL A 869 -4.84 15.46 -6.42
C VAL A 869 -5.87 16.38 -5.75
N PHE A 870 -7.15 16.11 -5.97
CA PHE A 870 -8.25 16.92 -5.43
C PHE A 870 -8.99 16.22 -4.28
N GLY A 871 -8.82 14.92 -4.15
CA GLY A 871 -9.35 14.10 -3.05
C GLY A 871 -10.43 13.13 -3.49
N ALA A 872 -10.51 12.00 -2.80
CA ALA A 872 -11.42 10.89 -3.10
C ALA A 872 -12.91 11.30 -3.09
N GLU A 873 -13.29 12.25 -2.24
CA GLU A 873 -14.68 12.67 -2.03
C GLU A 873 -15.11 13.87 -2.89
N THR A 874 -14.21 14.45 -3.68
CA THR A 874 -14.47 15.70 -4.40
C THR A 874 -15.66 15.59 -5.35
N GLN A 875 -15.69 14.51 -6.14
CA GLN A 875 -16.80 14.23 -7.07
C GLN A 875 -18.12 14.00 -6.34
N ARG A 876 -18.09 13.21 -5.27
CA ARG A 876 -19.29 12.90 -4.45
C ARG A 876 -19.84 14.15 -3.78
N ARG A 877 -18.96 15.00 -3.21
CA ARG A 877 -19.37 16.28 -2.59
C ARG A 877 -20.08 17.18 -3.60
N ALA A 878 -19.54 17.30 -4.81
CA ALA A 878 -20.15 18.09 -5.86
C ALA A 878 -21.54 17.56 -6.24
N LEU A 879 -21.68 16.24 -6.40
CA LEU A 879 -22.95 15.61 -6.73
C LEU A 879 -24.01 15.76 -5.63
N ASN A 880 -23.62 15.52 -4.38
CA ASN A 880 -24.52 15.72 -3.23
C ASN A 880 -24.96 17.17 -3.10
N ALA A 881 -24.06 18.13 -3.32
CA ALA A 881 -24.35 19.56 -3.23
C ALA A 881 -25.38 20.02 -4.27
N VAL A 882 -25.48 19.34 -5.42
CA VAL A 882 -26.46 19.66 -6.48
C VAL A 882 -27.70 18.78 -6.44
N GLY A 883 -27.88 17.94 -5.41
CA GLY A 883 -29.12 17.18 -5.15
C GLY A 883 -29.16 15.75 -5.70
N VAL A 884 -28.01 15.16 -6.08
CA VAL A 884 -27.91 13.72 -6.36
C VAL A 884 -27.96 12.97 -5.04
N THR A 885 -28.91 12.05 -4.88
CA THR A 885 -29.16 11.35 -3.61
C THR A 885 -28.43 10.00 -3.51
N THR A 886 -28.19 9.36 -4.65
CA THR A 886 -27.53 8.06 -4.70
C THR A 886 -26.36 8.10 -5.67
N VAL A 887 -25.13 7.99 -5.12
CA VAL A 887 -23.90 7.94 -5.88
C VAL A 887 -23.29 6.53 -5.76
N ARG A 888 -23.28 5.79 -6.87
CA ARG A 888 -22.66 4.46 -6.97
C ARG A 888 -21.27 4.63 -7.57
N GLU A 889 -20.24 4.36 -6.80
CA GLU A 889 -18.87 4.57 -7.23
C GLU A 889 -18.24 3.30 -7.80
N ALA A 890 -17.70 3.39 -9.01
CA ALA A 890 -16.74 2.45 -9.54
C ALA A 890 -15.33 2.88 -9.06
N THR A 891 -14.94 2.47 -7.84
CA THR A 891 -13.69 2.89 -7.24
C THR A 891 -12.51 2.13 -7.84
N GLY A 892 -11.75 2.76 -8.71
CA GLY A 892 -10.60 2.15 -9.38
C GLY A 892 -10.13 2.96 -10.57
N CYS A 893 -9.18 2.43 -11.32
CA CYS A 893 -8.74 3.02 -12.58
C CYS A 893 -9.61 2.49 -13.74
N CYS A 894 -9.91 3.33 -14.72
CA CYS A 894 -10.62 2.88 -15.94
C CYS A 894 -9.73 2.06 -16.89
N GLY A 895 -8.41 2.05 -16.69
CA GLY A 895 -7.44 1.30 -17.51
C GLY A 895 -6.91 2.02 -18.74
N VAL A 896 -7.54 3.08 -19.22
CA VAL A 896 -7.07 3.80 -20.43
C VAL A 896 -5.88 4.71 -20.13
N ALA A 897 -5.95 5.47 -19.03
CA ALA A 897 -4.86 6.31 -18.50
C ALA A 897 -4.09 7.09 -19.60
N GLY A 898 -4.81 7.92 -20.37
CA GLY A 898 -4.24 8.73 -21.44
C GLY A 898 -3.71 7.92 -22.61
N ASN A 899 -2.40 7.79 -22.75
CA ASN A 899 -1.78 7.02 -23.84
C ASN A 899 -1.78 5.50 -23.60
N PHE A 900 -1.71 5.05 -22.35
CA PHE A 900 -1.47 3.66 -21.99
C PHE A 900 -2.41 2.67 -22.69
N GLY A 901 -3.73 2.84 -22.56
CA GLY A 901 -4.71 1.92 -23.14
C GLY A 901 -4.88 2.03 -24.66
N PHE A 902 -4.22 2.99 -25.31
CA PHE A 902 -4.15 3.10 -26.77
C PHE A 902 -2.88 2.47 -27.36
N GLU A 903 -1.88 2.14 -26.53
CA GLU A 903 -0.66 1.49 -26.99
C GLU A 903 -0.94 0.00 -27.25
N ARG A 904 -0.35 -0.53 -28.34
CA ARG A 904 -0.67 -1.89 -28.82
C ARG A 904 -0.41 -2.96 -27.75
N ASN A 905 0.72 -2.84 -27.04
CA ASN A 905 1.16 -3.86 -26.07
C ASN A 905 0.48 -3.72 -24.71
N HIS A 906 -0.32 -2.66 -24.48
CA HIS A 906 -0.95 -2.38 -23.20
C HIS A 906 -2.48 -2.59 -23.22
N TYR A 907 -3.06 -2.95 -24.36
CA TYR A 907 -4.51 -3.08 -24.50
C TYR A 907 -5.11 -4.12 -23.55
N ASP A 908 -4.51 -5.32 -23.48
CA ASP A 908 -5.02 -6.40 -22.61
C ASP A 908 -4.93 -6.01 -21.14
N ALA A 909 -3.81 -5.43 -20.72
CA ALA A 909 -3.64 -4.88 -19.37
C ALA A 909 -4.65 -3.76 -19.07
N SER A 910 -4.94 -2.89 -20.05
CA SER A 910 -5.96 -1.85 -19.94
C SER A 910 -7.35 -2.42 -19.71
N MET A 911 -7.71 -3.50 -20.40
CA MET A 911 -9.01 -4.18 -20.24
C MET A 911 -9.09 -4.93 -18.90
N ALA A 912 -8.02 -5.61 -18.49
CA ALA A 912 -7.95 -6.27 -17.18
C ALA A 912 -8.07 -5.27 -16.02
N VAL A 913 -7.52 -4.07 -16.16
CA VAL A 913 -7.73 -2.98 -15.19
C VAL A 913 -9.18 -2.51 -15.14
N ALA A 914 -9.86 -2.40 -16.28
CA ALA A 914 -11.27 -2.00 -16.31
C ALA A 914 -12.19 -3.02 -15.62
N GLU A 915 -11.84 -4.31 -15.67
CA GLU A 915 -12.58 -5.39 -15.00
C GLU A 915 -12.50 -5.35 -13.46
N GLN A 916 -11.59 -4.54 -12.87
CA GLN A 916 -11.48 -4.45 -11.42
C GLN A 916 -12.63 -3.67 -10.78
N ALA A 917 -13.21 -2.68 -11.46
CA ALA A 917 -14.25 -1.83 -10.89
C ALA A 917 -15.26 -1.33 -11.93
N LEU A 918 -14.81 -0.70 -13.03
CA LEU A 918 -15.66 -0.02 -13.98
C LEU A 918 -16.61 -0.99 -14.70
N ALA A 919 -16.09 -2.06 -15.29
CA ALA A 919 -16.89 -3.00 -16.05
C ALA A 919 -17.92 -3.74 -15.16
N PRO A 920 -17.58 -4.22 -13.95
CA PRO A 920 -18.57 -4.75 -13.02
C PRO A 920 -19.66 -3.74 -12.64
N ALA A 921 -19.32 -2.47 -12.39
CA ALA A 921 -20.30 -1.45 -12.04
C ALA A 921 -21.29 -1.21 -13.18
N LEU A 922 -20.80 -1.15 -14.43
CA LEU A 922 -21.66 -1.00 -15.62
C LEU A 922 -22.61 -2.20 -15.81
N ARG A 923 -22.13 -3.41 -15.52
CA ARG A 923 -22.99 -4.63 -15.60
C ARG A 923 -24.01 -4.69 -14.48
N THR A 924 -23.65 -4.25 -13.28
CA THR A 924 -24.54 -4.28 -12.10
C THR A 924 -25.63 -3.21 -12.18
N PHE A 925 -25.31 -2.04 -12.73
CA PHE A 925 -26.20 -0.89 -12.79
C PHE A 925 -26.41 -0.36 -14.22
N PRO A 926 -26.92 -1.18 -15.16
CA PRO A 926 -26.97 -0.85 -16.59
C PRO A 926 -27.93 0.30 -16.94
N GLN A 927 -28.88 0.65 -16.03
CA GLN A 927 -29.89 1.67 -16.25
C GLN A 927 -29.54 3.04 -15.64
N THR A 928 -28.43 3.12 -14.89
CA THR A 928 -28.02 4.39 -14.28
C THR A 928 -27.24 5.28 -15.24
N THR A 929 -27.40 6.59 -15.09
CA THR A 929 -26.57 7.56 -15.83
C THR A 929 -25.12 7.40 -15.41
N VAL A 930 -24.24 7.10 -16.36
CA VAL A 930 -22.80 6.93 -16.11
C VAL A 930 -22.10 8.28 -16.22
N LEU A 931 -21.47 8.70 -15.14
CA LEU A 931 -20.72 9.97 -15.07
C LEU A 931 -19.22 9.73 -15.11
N THR A 932 -18.55 10.41 -16.05
CA THR A 932 -17.09 10.40 -16.17
C THR A 932 -16.59 11.79 -16.61
N ASP A 933 -15.83 12.47 -15.77
CA ASP A 933 -15.25 13.77 -16.12
C ASP A 933 -13.97 13.64 -16.97
N GLY A 934 -13.22 12.53 -16.80
CA GLY A 934 -12.03 12.29 -17.59
C GLY A 934 -12.31 11.71 -18.98
N PHE A 935 -11.62 12.24 -20.00
CA PHE A 935 -11.67 11.73 -21.38
C PHE A 935 -11.31 10.25 -21.49
N SER A 936 -10.29 9.80 -20.75
CA SER A 936 -9.88 8.39 -20.70
C SER A 936 -10.98 7.47 -20.19
N CYS A 937 -11.67 7.87 -19.12
CA CYS A 937 -12.79 7.12 -18.56
C CYS A 937 -13.96 7.04 -19.52
N HIS A 938 -14.28 8.16 -20.19
CA HIS A 938 -15.30 8.21 -21.25
C HIS A 938 -14.99 7.21 -22.37
N MET A 939 -13.74 7.15 -22.82
CA MET A 939 -13.31 6.21 -23.88
C MET A 939 -13.45 4.75 -23.43
N GLN A 940 -13.18 4.47 -22.16
CA GLN A 940 -13.34 3.10 -21.65
C GLN A 940 -14.81 2.69 -21.54
N VAL A 941 -15.68 3.57 -21.04
CA VAL A 941 -17.14 3.30 -21.03
C VAL A 941 -17.61 2.98 -22.45
N ARG A 942 -17.28 3.80 -23.44
CA ARG A 942 -17.61 3.55 -24.84
C ARG A 942 -17.11 2.22 -25.38
N GLN A 943 -15.91 1.79 -24.98
CA GLN A 943 -15.34 0.49 -25.36
C GLN A 943 -16.13 -0.68 -24.74
N LEU A 944 -16.50 -0.55 -23.45
CA LEU A 944 -17.23 -1.58 -22.71
C LEU A 944 -18.71 -1.69 -23.10
N THR A 945 -19.28 -0.65 -23.70
CA THR A 945 -20.69 -0.60 -24.13
C THR A 945 -20.84 -0.73 -25.67
N ASP A 946 -19.88 -1.31 -26.37
CA ASP A 946 -19.86 -1.54 -27.83
C ASP A 946 -20.16 -0.29 -28.68
N ASN A 947 -19.73 0.88 -28.22
CA ASN A 947 -19.96 2.17 -28.87
C ASN A 947 -21.44 2.51 -29.12
N GLN A 948 -22.40 1.88 -28.41
CA GLN A 948 -23.80 2.22 -28.52
C GLN A 948 -24.04 3.66 -28.03
N SER A 949 -24.88 4.42 -28.71
CA SER A 949 -25.21 5.80 -28.35
C SER A 949 -25.92 5.91 -27.00
N SER A 950 -26.63 4.88 -26.59
CA SER A 950 -27.28 4.74 -25.27
C SER A 950 -26.31 4.42 -24.12
N GLY A 951 -25.08 4.03 -24.40
CA GLY A 951 -24.04 3.69 -23.41
C GLY A 951 -22.96 4.76 -23.23
N ALA A 952 -23.12 5.96 -23.76
CA ALA A 952 -22.12 7.03 -23.62
C ALA A 952 -22.19 7.64 -22.21
N SER A 953 -21.04 7.73 -21.52
CA SER A 953 -20.98 8.48 -20.26
C SER A 953 -21.13 9.98 -20.50
N VAL A 954 -21.64 10.68 -19.49
CA VAL A 954 -21.77 12.15 -19.47
C VAL A 954 -20.76 12.77 -18.50
N HIS A 955 -20.40 14.01 -18.76
CA HIS A 955 -19.57 14.82 -17.87
C HIS A 955 -20.45 15.54 -16.85
N LEU A 956 -19.95 15.86 -15.65
CA LEU A 956 -20.69 16.63 -14.64
C LEU A 956 -21.25 17.94 -15.21
N ALA A 957 -20.45 18.67 -16.02
CA ALA A 957 -20.92 19.87 -16.70
C ALA A 957 -22.14 19.64 -17.60
N GLN A 958 -22.26 18.47 -18.25
CA GLN A 958 -23.38 18.15 -19.11
C GLN A 958 -24.64 17.81 -18.32
N ILE A 959 -24.50 17.18 -17.15
CA ILE A 959 -25.63 16.91 -16.24
C ILE A 959 -26.20 18.23 -15.68
N LEU A 960 -25.34 19.22 -15.46
CA LEU A 960 -25.70 20.51 -14.84
C LEU A 960 -26.02 21.60 -15.87
N ASP A 961 -25.87 21.33 -17.17
CA ASP A 961 -26.06 22.31 -18.25
C ASP A 961 -27.51 22.86 -18.28
N PRO A 962 -27.74 24.17 -18.04
CA PRO A 962 -29.08 24.76 -18.03
C PRO A 962 -29.85 24.63 -19.35
N HIS A 963 -29.16 24.27 -20.44
CA HIS A 963 -29.78 24.02 -21.75
C HIS A 963 -30.13 22.54 -22.00
N THR A 964 -29.96 21.68 -21.04
CA THR A 964 -30.38 20.25 -21.16
C THR A 964 -31.90 20.19 -21.30
N PRO A 965 -32.46 19.57 -22.36
CA PRO A 965 -33.90 19.53 -22.57
C PRO A 965 -34.63 18.91 -21.38
N GLN A 966 -35.62 19.60 -20.84
CA GLN A 966 -36.53 19.01 -19.86
C GLN A 966 -37.48 18.05 -20.61
N GLY A 967 -37.29 16.75 -20.43
CA GLY A 967 -38.35 15.79 -20.81
C GLY A 967 -38.03 14.81 -21.93
N GLU A 968 -36.82 14.34 -22.07
CA GLU A 968 -36.58 13.03 -22.66
C GLU A 968 -35.92 12.14 -21.61
N ASN A 969 -36.67 11.16 -21.12
CA ASN A 969 -36.09 9.99 -20.45
C ASN A 969 -35.03 9.45 -21.40
N THR A 970 -33.76 9.76 -21.14
CA THR A 970 -32.66 9.03 -21.75
C THR A 970 -32.78 7.61 -21.22
N PRO A 971 -32.90 6.60 -22.09
CA PRO A 971 -33.14 5.22 -21.71
C PRO A 971 -32.00 4.65 -20.90
#